data_48de1fcfa5b308d3b61c060d379ca844
#
_entry.id   48de1fcfa5b308d3b61c060d379ca844
#
_cell.length_a   1.000
_cell.length_b   1.000
_cell.length_c   1.000
_cell.angle_alpha   90.00
_cell.angle_beta   90.00
_cell.angle_gamma   90.00
#
_symmetry.space_group_name_H-M   'P 1'
#
loop_
_entity.id
_entity.type
_entity.pdbx_description
1 polymer ?
#
loop_
_entity_poly.entity_id
_entity_poly.type
_entity_poly.pdbx_seq_one_letter_code
_entity_poly.pdbx_strand_id
1 'polypeptide(L)'
;MSDYDAVVVGAGLGGLSAATFLSKAGKKVLVLERHRVPGGYASSFKRGRFEFEISLHELSGLGSADNRGPLWKLFEETGISKKVEFIHIPEFFRSVFPDVDVTIPLGRENFEAEMARHFPAEAENLKAFSAVMFDFADQALKANRVGMKKVTSEPESFPVLMQHFGKSLSQVLDPMVKDEKARAVLGQIWGYYCLPPSQLSFLIYALGTVSYLRFGPAHIKGTSQALSQAFMDVIEENGSDVWLNNGAARILATGGKVYGVETDSGEKIDCPYVICNANPITTCLDLIGRDEVPSWYLRRLGAGTGGASTFNVYMGLDCTYKEVGLTNHETFVNTGYDLDGHYELMRAGIDVEPAEAAVTAYNAVDPDFSPPGTAAVVITLIARPDAWLKLDPADYNDTKDRVADRVIGLAERIAPDIRKHIEVIEVATPITNARYTGNPSGSIIGFDETFTGTGLVRMPSRGPLDGLYFSSAWVNIGGGYEPSIYSGFMATKEVLQDMEGGRDARVREKVQKQVEEQAGDAAEVADDVMAPMKKVLASIHPARVPLVVSDVMEETATTKTLRMAPADGTLPPFRSGQYVNLFVEVDGVMTSRPFSISSAPGKPYWDLTVRRMPAGFVSEYLLDRVKPGDRFESTGPGGAFYHEPLSDTSSLVFLAGGSGITPFASIARDVVERGLPLSIQLIYGSRDPSDIVFKDELFGLAGKNSNINVDIVISEPPAEWTGLCGFLDLALISELVNGVAGKTFYICGPPPLYPLCEMALLSLGVPPRLVKKEAYGPPLDVTAEAGWPVVAADAEFEVVEERSGRSIKARAGEPLMNALEREGIVVPAVCRAGECGACRTRLVSGKVFAPERVALRWVDRKAGYIHPCLSYPVEDLRIRL
;
A
#
# COMPACT_ATOMS: atom_id res chain seq x y z
N MET A 1 -36.73 5.06 -11.63
CA MET A 1 -36.38 5.18 -10.20
C MET A 1 -34.91 4.85 -10.15
N SER A 2 -34.11 5.56 -9.39
CA SER A 2 -32.71 5.23 -9.24
C SER A 2 -32.58 3.86 -8.59
N ASP A 3 -31.62 3.04 -9.04
CA ASP A 3 -31.39 1.70 -8.48
C ASP A 3 -30.80 1.76 -7.07
N TYR A 4 -30.27 2.94 -6.66
CA TYR A 4 -29.66 3.18 -5.35
C TYR A 4 -30.17 4.48 -4.72
N ASP A 5 -30.32 4.49 -3.40
CA ASP A 5 -30.66 5.67 -2.62
C ASP A 5 -29.47 6.64 -2.53
N ALA A 6 -28.23 6.08 -2.50
CA ALA A 6 -26.99 6.84 -2.45
C ALA A 6 -25.84 6.07 -3.11
N VAL A 7 -24.85 6.81 -3.64
CA VAL A 7 -23.57 6.27 -4.10
C VAL A 7 -22.46 6.81 -3.21
N VAL A 8 -21.58 5.91 -2.76
CA VAL A 8 -20.37 6.25 -2.00
C VAL A 8 -19.16 6.12 -2.92
N VAL A 9 -18.39 7.21 -3.08
CA VAL A 9 -17.20 7.27 -3.91
C VAL A 9 -15.96 7.07 -3.05
N GLY A 10 -15.33 5.90 -3.17
CA GLY A 10 -14.15 5.47 -2.42
C GLY A 10 -14.50 4.60 -1.20
N ALA A 11 -13.85 3.43 -1.13
CA ALA A 11 -13.99 2.45 -0.05
C ALA A 11 -12.92 2.59 1.04
N GLY A 12 -12.46 3.80 1.37
CA GLY A 12 -11.69 4.05 2.59
C GLY A 12 -12.60 4.00 3.82
N LEU A 13 -12.05 4.03 5.04
CA LEU A 13 -12.82 3.84 6.27
C LEU A 13 -14.00 4.78 6.44
N GLY A 14 -13.87 6.04 6.03
CA GLY A 14 -14.99 6.99 6.09
C GLY A 14 -16.14 6.60 5.14
N GLY A 15 -15.81 6.20 3.91
CA GLY A 15 -16.80 5.74 2.91
C GLY A 15 -17.46 4.43 3.33
N LEU A 16 -16.66 3.45 3.76
CA LEU A 16 -17.16 2.17 4.27
C LEU A 16 -18.07 2.36 5.48
N SER A 17 -17.69 3.24 6.42
CA SER A 17 -18.49 3.58 7.58
C SER A 17 -19.83 4.21 7.16
N ALA A 18 -19.79 5.21 6.27
CA ALA A 18 -21.02 5.85 5.77
C ALA A 18 -21.96 4.85 5.09
N ALA A 19 -21.43 4.01 4.19
CA ALA A 19 -22.20 2.99 3.50
C ALA A 19 -22.80 1.97 4.48
N THR A 20 -22.04 1.56 5.49
CA THR A 20 -22.51 0.63 6.53
C THR A 20 -23.68 1.21 7.30
N PHE A 21 -23.58 2.44 7.80
CA PHE A 21 -24.69 3.04 8.57
C PHE A 21 -25.91 3.33 7.71
N LEU A 22 -25.74 3.72 6.45
CA LEU A 22 -26.86 3.88 5.50
C LEU A 22 -27.53 2.55 5.20
N SER A 23 -26.79 1.48 4.91
CA SER A 23 -27.35 0.16 4.64
C SER A 23 -28.08 -0.41 5.87
N LYS A 24 -27.55 -0.19 7.08
CA LYS A 24 -28.22 -0.53 8.34
C LYS A 24 -29.51 0.26 8.57
N ALA A 25 -29.60 1.49 8.05
CA ALA A 25 -30.82 2.29 8.05
C ALA A 25 -31.81 1.89 6.92
N GLY A 26 -31.56 0.79 6.23
CA GLY A 26 -32.43 0.26 5.18
C GLY A 26 -32.34 1.00 3.84
N LYS A 27 -31.26 1.76 3.61
CA LYS A 27 -31.00 2.42 2.34
C LYS A 27 -30.17 1.52 1.42
N LYS A 28 -30.52 1.47 0.15
CA LYS A 28 -29.76 0.74 -0.85
C LYS A 28 -28.60 1.61 -1.36
N VAL A 29 -27.37 1.18 -1.07
CA VAL A 29 -26.15 1.95 -1.33
C VAL A 29 -25.25 1.20 -2.29
N LEU A 30 -24.60 1.93 -3.21
CA LEU A 30 -23.48 1.44 -4.00
C LEU A 30 -22.19 2.11 -3.55
N VAL A 31 -21.17 1.30 -3.24
CA VAL A 31 -19.81 1.80 -3.02
C VAL A 31 -18.97 1.54 -4.26
N LEU A 32 -18.33 2.59 -4.80
CA LEU A 32 -17.42 2.52 -5.92
C LEU A 32 -15.98 2.68 -5.45
N GLU A 33 -15.12 1.69 -5.75
CA GLU A 33 -13.70 1.70 -5.41
C GLU A 33 -12.84 1.39 -6.64
N ARG A 34 -11.90 2.28 -6.95
CA ARG A 34 -10.98 2.09 -8.08
C ARG A 34 -9.92 1.01 -7.86
N HIS A 35 -9.62 0.71 -6.59
CA HIS A 35 -8.65 -0.31 -6.24
C HIS A 35 -9.29 -1.70 -6.13
N ARG A 36 -8.47 -2.75 -6.25
CA ARG A 36 -8.92 -4.15 -6.14
C ARG A 36 -9.28 -4.59 -4.71
N VAL A 37 -8.99 -3.76 -3.73
CA VAL A 37 -9.27 -4.04 -2.30
C VAL A 37 -9.88 -2.80 -1.65
N PRO A 38 -10.83 -2.98 -0.72
CA PRO A 38 -11.35 -1.89 0.07
C PRO A 38 -10.36 -1.48 1.16
N GLY A 39 -10.54 -0.29 1.72
CA GLY A 39 -9.88 0.17 2.94
C GLY A 39 -9.03 1.43 2.76
N GLY A 40 -8.54 1.72 1.56
CA GLY A 40 -7.58 2.79 1.37
C GLY A 40 -6.30 2.52 2.18
N TYR A 41 -5.96 3.38 3.14
CA TYR A 41 -4.86 3.13 4.08
C TYR A 41 -5.13 1.95 5.03
N ALA A 42 -6.39 1.60 5.27
CA ALA A 42 -6.78 0.44 6.11
C ALA A 42 -6.78 -0.85 5.28
N SER A 43 -5.63 -1.22 4.77
CA SER A 43 -5.44 -2.41 3.95
C SER A 43 -4.06 -3.05 4.18
N SER A 44 -3.82 -4.19 3.53
CA SER A 44 -2.56 -4.93 3.62
C SER A 44 -2.04 -5.34 2.25
N PHE A 45 -0.75 -5.70 2.20
CA PHE A 45 -0.14 -6.26 1.01
C PHE A 45 0.82 -7.41 1.37
N LYS A 46 1.12 -8.27 0.39
CA LYS A 46 2.10 -9.37 0.55
C LYS A 46 3.37 -9.11 -0.23
N ARG A 47 4.49 -9.54 0.38
CA ARG A 47 5.79 -9.72 -0.28
C ARG A 47 6.40 -11.03 0.19
N GLY A 48 6.71 -11.91 -0.75
CA GLY A 48 7.14 -13.26 -0.39
C GLY A 48 6.11 -13.94 0.53
N ARG A 49 6.58 -14.46 1.65
CA ARG A 49 5.73 -15.12 2.66
C ARG A 49 5.12 -14.17 3.69
N PHE A 50 5.51 -12.89 3.71
CA PHE A 50 5.05 -11.89 4.68
C PHE A 50 3.81 -11.13 4.18
N GLU A 51 2.91 -10.82 5.09
CA GLU A 51 1.83 -9.86 4.91
C GLU A 51 2.10 -8.65 5.79
N PHE A 52 1.99 -7.46 5.23
CA PHE A 52 2.29 -6.20 5.91
C PHE A 52 1.03 -5.37 6.10
N GLU A 53 0.89 -4.80 7.29
CA GLU A 53 0.00 -3.70 7.59
C GLU A 53 0.51 -2.43 6.89
N ILE A 54 -0.38 -1.67 6.24
CA ILE A 54 0.06 -0.47 5.50
C ILE A 54 0.33 0.70 6.43
N SER A 55 -0.56 0.97 7.40
CA SER A 55 -0.48 2.21 8.17
C SER A 55 -0.92 2.13 9.62
N LEU A 56 -1.61 1.07 10.03
CA LEU A 56 -2.09 1.00 11.40
C LEU A 56 -0.96 0.56 12.34
N HIS A 57 -0.60 1.43 13.25
CA HIS A 57 0.24 1.07 14.39
C HIS A 57 -0.66 0.63 15.54
N GLU A 58 -1.59 1.51 15.95
CA GLU A 58 -2.45 1.33 17.09
C GLU A 58 -3.84 1.93 16.83
N LEU A 59 -4.90 1.18 17.14
CA LEU A 59 -6.28 1.65 17.05
C LEU A 59 -6.77 2.11 18.42
N SER A 60 -7.18 3.38 18.53
CA SER A 60 -7.76 3.95 19.74
C SER A 60 -9.29 3.72 19.87
N GLY A 61 -9.86 4.06 21.01
CA GLY A 61 -11.30 4.20 21.21
C GLY A 61 -12.09 2.90 21.36
N LEU A 62 -11.45 1.72 21.41
CA LEU A 62 -12.13 0.43 21.58
C LEU A 62 -12.42 0.11 23.05
N GLY A 63 -11.42 0.21 23.90
CA GLY A 63 -11.51 -0.13 25.33
C GLY A 63 -11.56 -1.63 25.62
N SER A 64 -11.37 -1.98 26.88
CA SER A 64 -11.47 -3.36 27.39
C SER A 64 -12.92 -3.84 27.52
N ALA A 65 -13.13 -5.10 27.91
CA ALA A 65 -14.44 -5.64 28.15
C ALA A 65 -15.20 -4.87 29.25
N ASP A 66 -14.49 -4.40 30.27
CA ASP A 66 -15.06 -3.70 31.42
C ASP A 66 -15.16 -2.18 31.20
N ASN A 67 -14.44 -1.65 30.21
CA ASN A 67 -14.41 -0.21 29.90
C ASN A 67 -14.47 0.01 28.38
N ARG A 68 -15.63 -0.28 27.78
CA ARG A 68 -15.83 -0.14 26.33
C ARG A 68 -15.80 1.31 25.88
N GLY A 69 -14.92 1.58 24.94
CA GLY A 69 -14.76 2.89 24.33
C GLY A 69 -15.86 3.23 23.32
N PRO A 70 -15.90 4.48 22.86
CA PRO A 70 -16.93 4.95 21.97
C PRO A 70 -16.91 4.26 20.59
N LEU A 71 -15.72 3.92 20.05
CA LEU A 71 -15.59 3.21 18.76
C LEU A 71 -16.17 1.78 18.84
N TRP A 72 -15.96 1.09 19.96
CA TRP A 72 -16.56 -0.22 20.18
C TRP A 72 -18.09 -0.19 20.07
N LYS A 73 -18.74 0.85 20.60
CA LYS A 73 -20.19 1.00 20.52
C LYS A 73 -20.70 1.10 19.09
N LEU A 74 -19.97 1.83 18.24
CA LEU A 74 -20.29 1.90 16.80
C LEU A 74 -20.13 0.52 16.13
N PHE A 75 -19.12 -0.24 16.52
CA PHE A 75 -18.89 -1.58 15.99
C PHE A 75 -19.94 -2.60 16.47
N GLU A 76 -20.45 -2.45 17.69
CA GLU A 76 -21.60 -3.25 18.17
C GLU A 76 -22.88 -2.93 17.40
N GLU A 77 -23.20 -1.66 17.22
CA GLU A 77 -24.38 -1.18 16.50
C GLU A 77 -24.39 -1.70 15.05
N THR A 78 -23.24 -1.68 14.40
CA THR A 78 -23.11 -2.16 13.01
C THR A 78 -22.95 -3.67 12.89
N GLY A 79 -22.53 -4.37 13.94
CA GLY A 79 -22.21 -5.79 13.94
C GLY A 79 -20.77 -6.12 13.57
N ILE A 80 -19.92 -5.13 13.32
CA ILE A 80 -18.50 -5.29 13.00
C ILE A 80 -17.74 -5.97 14.15
N SER A 81 -18.10 -5.67 15.41
CA SER A 81 -17.51 -6.28 16.61
C SER A 81 -17.59 -7.82 16.63
N LYS A 82 -18.50 -8.43 15.83
CA LYS A 82 -18.63 -9.88 15.71
C LYS A 82 -17.81 -10.48 14.58
N LYS A 83 -17.26 -9.65 13.71
CA LYS A 83 -16.53 -10.06 12.49
C LYS A 83 -15.02 -9.86 12.61
N VAL A 84 -14.57 -8.99 13.53
CA VAL A 84 -13.18 -8.61 13.70
C VAL A 84 -12.73 -8.91 15.11
N GLU A 85 -11.58 -9.54 15.23
CA GLU A 85 -10.87 -9.75 16.49
C GLU A 85 -9.90 -8.61 16.73
N PHE A 86 -9.95 -8.01 17.93
CA PHE A 86 -9.07 -6.94 18.37
C PHE A 86 -8.18 -7.43 19.50
N ILE A 87 -6.88 -7.25 19.35
CA ILE A 87 -5.86 -7.64 20.33
C ILE A 87 -5.45 -6.38 21.08
N HIS A 88 -5.62 -6.35 22.42
CA HIS A 88 -5.21 -5.22 23.23
C HIS A 88 -3.68 -5.16 23.33
N ILE A 89 -3.13 -3.97 23.17
CA ILE A 89 -1.72 -3.66 23.36
C ILE A 89 -1.56 -3.23 24.83
N PRO A 90 -0.62 -3.83 25.59
CA PRO A 90 -0.55 -3.66 27.04
C PRO A 90 0.01 -2.31 27.51
N GLU A 91 0.74 -1.63 26.65
CA GLU A 91 1.32 -0.28 26.88
C GLU A 91 0.88 0.69 25.79
N PHE A 92 1.10 1.99 25.99
CA PHE A 92 0.79 2.97 24.95
C PHE A 92 1.93 3.02 23.91
N PHE A 93 3.14 3.38 24.34
CA PHE A 93 4.34 3.33 23.49
C PHE A 93 5.60 3.31 24.37
N ARG A 94 6.74 2.98 23.75
CA ARG A 94 8.09 3.19 24.29
C ARG A 94 8.76 4.35 23.57
N SER A 95 9.40 5.25 24.32
CA SER A 95 10.23 6.33 23.76
C SER A 95 11.68 6.13 24.17
N VAL A 96 12.57 6.12 23.19
CA VAL A 96 14.02 6.03 23.38
C VAL A 96 14.65 7.32 22.89
N PHE A 97 15.20 8.07 23.83
CA PHE A 97 16.01 9.26 23.63
C PHE A 97 17.49 8.97 23.94
N PRO A 98 18.44 9.91 23.75
CA PRO A 98 19.85 9.63 23.99
C PRO A 98 20.20 9.06 25.37
N ASP A 99 19.51 9.49 26.43
CA ASP A 99 19.74 9.09 27.81
C ASP A 99 18.44 8.86 28.62
N VAL A 100 17.28 8.80 27.94
CA VAL A 100 15.98 8.45 28.53
C VAL A 100 15.35 7.33 27.72
N ASP A 101 14.93 6.28 28.40
CA ASP A 101 14.21 5.14 27.84
C ASP A 101 12.98 4.89 28.73
N VAL A 102 11.79 5.18 28.22
CA VAL A 102 10.54 5.13 28.99
C VAL A 102 9.45 4.42 28.19
N THR A 103 8.77 3.50 28.86
CA THR A 103 7.53 2.87 28.33
C THR A 103 6.35 3.49 29.04
N ILE A 104 5.43 4.08 28.29
CA ILE A 104 4.23 4.75 28.82
C ILE A 104 3.13 3.70 29.06
N PRO A 105 2.78 3.45 30.32
CA PRO A 105 1.73 2.51 30.67
C PRO A 105 0.34 3.09 30.46
N LEU A 106 -0.66 2.19 30.39
CA LEU A 106 -2.06 2.58 30.30
C LEU A 106 -2.63 3.04 31.65
N GLY A 107 -3.63 3.90 31.59
CA GLY A 107 -4.32 4.46 32.77
C GLY A 107 -3.63 5.69 33.31
N ARG A 108 -4.43 6.66 33.74
CA ARG A 108 -3.94 7.96 34.22
C ARG A 108 -2.96 7.84 35.39
N GLU A 109 -3.32 7.06 36.42
CA GLU A 109 -2.51 6.91 37.62
C GLU A 109 -1.14 6.25 37.31
N ASN A 110 -1.13 5.21 36.49
CA ASN A 110 0.10 4.54 36.08
C ASN A 110 0.99 5.46 35.24
N PHE A 111 0.39 6.21 34.30
CA PHE A 111 1.08 7.21 33.50
C PHE A 111 1.75 8.28 34.38
N GLU A 112 1.00 8.86 35.33
CA GLU A 112 1.52 9.86 36.29
C GLU A 112 2.67 9.29 37.13
N ALA A 113 2.53 8.05 37.64
CA ALA A 113 3.55 7.36 38.41
C ALA A 113 4.83 7.09 37.59
N GLU A 114 4.70 6.61 36.37
CA GLU A 114 5.86 6.34 35.49
C GLU A 114 6.60 7.62 35.12
N MET A 115 5.88 8.68 34.77
CA MET A 115 6.50 9.98 34.50
C MET A 115 7.20 10.56 35.73
N ALA A 116 6.61 10.47 36.93
CA ALA A 116 7.24 10.90 38.17
C ALA A 116 8.48 10.06 38.54
N ARG A 117 8.50 8.78 38.19
CA ARG A 117 9.68 7.90 38.39
C ARG A 117 10.88 8.36 37.55
N HIS A 118 10.64 8.75 36.28
CA HIS A 118 11.70 9.24 35.41
C HIS A 118 12.10 10.70 35.69
N PHE A 119 11.13 11.52 36.08
CA PHE A 119 11.31 12.97 36.29
C PHE A 119 10.83 13.39 37.68
N PRO A 120 11.48 12.91 38.78
CA PRO A 120 10.98 13.14 40.15
C PRO A 120 10.93 14.61 40.55
N ALA A 121 11.78 15.47 39.99
CA ALA A 121 11.76 16.92 40.25
C ALA A 121 10.53 17.61 39.64
N GLU A 122 9.91 17.02 38.66
CA GLU A 122 8.71 17.54 37.95
C GLU A 122 7.41 16.84 38.38
N ALA A 123 7.43 15.91 39.33
CA ALA A 123 6.29 15.03 39.64
C ALA A 123 4.96 15.77 39.85
N GLU A 124 4.97 16.88 40.65
CA GLU A 124 3.77 17.69 40.87
C GLU A 124 3.31 18.45 39.62
N ASN A 125 4.26 18.95 38.82
CA ASN A 125 3.98 19.64 37.57
C ASN A 125 3.39 18.68 36.53
N LEU A 126 3.94 17.46 36.42
CA LEU A 126 3.45 16.39 35.55
C LEU A 126 2.03 15.96 35.90
N LYS A 127 1.75 15.82 37.22
CA LYS A 127 0.41 15.53 37.71
C LYS A 127 -0.58 16.65 37.40
N ALA A 128 -0.15 17.92 37.59
CA ALA A 128 -0.97 19.07 37.25
C ALA A 128 -1.26 19.15 35.74
N PHE A 129 -0.26 18.90 34.88
CA PHE A 129 -0.46 18.82 33.43
C PHE A 129 -1.41 17.70 33.04
N SER A 130 -1.24 16.51 33.62
CA SER A 130 -2.16 15.39 33.42
C SER A 130 -3.60 15.76 33.74
N ALA A 131 -3.82 16.43 34.90
CA ALA A 131 -5.15 16.89 35.29
C ALA A 131 -5.75 17.84 34.25
N VAL A 132 -4.99 18.84 33.81
CA VAL A 132 -5.43 19.78 32.75
C VAL A 132 -5.80 19.03 31.46
N MET A 133 -4.96 18.07 31.03
CA MET A 133 -5.17 17.30 29.80
C MET A 133 -6.46 16.47 29.87
N PHE A 134 -6.68 15.73 30.95
CA PHE A 134 -7.90 14.91 31.13
C PHE A 134 -9.15 15.77 31.28
N ASP A 135 -9.13 16.83 32.09
CA ASP A 135 -10.26 17.73 32.29
C ASP A 135 -10.62 18.47 31.00
N PHE A 136 -9.60 18.88 30.21
CA PHE A 136 -9.80 19.52 28.94
C PHE A 136 -10.50 18.59 27.93
N ALA A 137 -10.03 17.35 27.82
CA ALA A 137 -10.64 16.34 26.94
C ALA A 137 -12.09 16.05 27.35
N ASP A 138 -12.38 15.88 28.64
CA ASP A 138 -13.73 15.61 29.12
C ASP A 138 -14.66 16.80 28.89
N GLN A 139 -14.19 18.02 29.10
CA GLN A 139 -14.98 19.23 28.81
C GLN A 139 -15.19 19.43 27.30
N ALA A 140 -14.21 19.11 26.46
CA ALA A 140 -14.35 19.15 25.00
C ALA A 140 -15.40 18.14 24.49
N LEU A 141 -15.38 16.91 25.00
CA LEU A 141 -16.39 15.89 24.69
C LEU A 141 -17.79 16.32 25.17
N LYS A 142 -17.89 16.92 26.37
CA LYS A 142 -19.15 17.48 26.88
C LYS A 142 -19.64 18.63 26.01
N ALA A 143 -18.74 19.53 25.61
CA ALA A 143 -19.04 20.68 24.72
C ALA A 143 -19.59 20.22 23.37
N ASN A 144 -19.00 19.17 22.80
CA ASN A 144 -19.49 18.58 21.53
C ASN A 144 -20.92 18.04 21.64
N ARG A 145 -21.28 17.43 22.80
CA ARG A 145 -22.63 16.90 23.03
C ARG A 145 -23.68 17.99 23.22
N VAL A 146 -23.35 19.05 23.92
CA VAL A 146 -24.32 20.14 24.25
C VAL A 146 -24.35 21.25 23.22
N GLY A 147 -23.33 21.34 22.35
CA GLY A 147 -23.18 22.33 21.29
C GLY A 147 -22.53 23.65 21.77
N MET A 148 -21.82 24.32 20.87
CA MET A 148 -21.07 25.55 21.15
C MET A 148 -21.93 26.69 21.68
N LYS A 149 -23.20 26.78 21.28
CA LYS A 149 -24.12 27.81 21.80
C LYS A 149 -24.28 27.71 23.34
N LYS A 150 -24.33 26.47 23.89
CA LYS A 150 -24.38 26.28 25.32
C LYS A 150 -23.05 26.56 25.99
N VAL A 151 -21.94 26.17 25.38
CA VAL A 151 -20.59 26.47 25.89
C VAL A 151 -20.38 27.99 26.03
N THR A 152 -20.78 28.78 25.03
CA THR A 152 -20.63 30.24 25.05
C THR A 152 -21.61 30.95 26.00
N SER A 153 -22.77 30.33 26.30
CA SER A 153 -23.75 30.88 27.27
C SER A 153 -23.47 30.53 28.70
N GLU A 154 -22.70 29.44 28.96
CA GLU A 154 -22.38 28.93 30.29
C GLU A 154 -20.87 28.64 30.40
N PRO A 155 -19.95 29.61 30.14
CA PRO A 155 -18.51 29.35 30.07
C PRO A 155 -17.93 28.85 31.39
N GLU A 156 -18.55 29.17 32.54
CA GLU A 156 -18.19 28.68 33.86
C GLU A 156 -18.35 27.16 34.02
N SER A 157 -19.14 26.52 33.17
CA SER A 157 -19.29 25.06 33.13
C SER A 157 -18.17 24.35 32.35
N PHE A 158 -17.26 25.10 31.73
CA PHE A 158 -16.18 24.64 30.86
C PHE A 158 -14.87 25.39 31.12
N PRO A 159 -14.42 25.57 32.39
CA PRO A 159 -13.33 26.49 32.72
C PRO A 159 -12.00 26.09 32.07
N VAL A 160 -11.64 24.79 32.08
CA VAL A 160 -10.39 24.31 31.51
C VAL A 160 -10.42 24.40 29.98
N LEU A 161 -11.54 24.07 29.34
CA LEU A 161 -11.72 24.24 27.91
C LEU A 161 -11.57 25.71 27.50
N MET A 162 -12.23 26.63 28.19
CA MET A 162 -12.17 28.05 27.85
C MET A 162 -10.77 28.64 28.07
N GLN A 163 -10.02 28.15 29.06
CA GLN A 163 -8.66 28.63 29.37
C GLN A 163 -7.63 28.19 28.31
N HIS A 164 -7.80 26.99 27.74
CA HIS A 164 -6.79 26.40 26.88
C HIS A 164 -7.25 26.23 25.43
N PHE A 165 -8.49 26.57 25.12
CA PHE A 165 -9.01 26.54 23.75
C PHE A 165 -8.20 27.44 22.80
N GLY A 166 -7.88 26.95 21.60
CA GLY A 166 -7.10 27.70 20.61
C GLY A 166 -5.60 27.80 20.90
N LYS A 167 -5.08 27.02 21.86
CA LYS A 167 -3.64 26.95 22.17
C LYS A 167 -2.99 25.74 21.52
N SER A 168 -1.69 25.85 21.23
CA SER A 168 -0.85 24.72 20.89
C SER A 168 -0.48 23.90 22.11
N LEU A 169 0.06 22.66 21.87
CA LEU A 169 0.58 21.82 22.95
C LEU A 169 1.66 22.55 23.75
N SER A 170 2.66 23.16 23.07
CA SER A 170 3.73 23.90 23.77
C SER A 170 3.20 25.07 24.59
N GLN A 171 2.20 25.81 24.11
CA GLN A 171 1.61 26.92 24.86
C GLN A 171 0.93 26.49 26.17
N VAL A 172 0.56 25.22 26.31
CA VAL A 172 -0.02 24.67 27.54
C VAL A 172 1.06 23.94 28.37
N LEU A 173 1.90 23.15 27.72
CA LEU A 173 2.89 22.28 28.37
C LEU A 173 4.09 23.05 28.97
N ASP A 174 4.73 23.95 28.19
CA ASP A 174 5.98 24.58 28.55
C ASP A 174 5.88 25.49 29.83
N PRO A 175 4.76 26.20 30.04
CA PRO A 175 4.60 26.93 31.32
C PRO A 175 4.50 26.01 32.54
N MET A 176 4.01 24.78 32.36
CA MET A 176 3.75 23.86 33.47
C MET A 176 4.92 22.94 33.78
N VAL A 177 5.57 22.35 32.77
CA VAL A 177 6.68 21.40 32.91
C VAL A 177 7.98 22.07 32.44
N LYS A 178 9.00 22.12 33.31
CA LYS A 178 10.26 22.87 33.05
C LYS A 178 11.36 22.00 32.49
N ASP A 179 11.37 20.71 32.80
CA ASP A 179 12.33 19.76 32.28
C ASP A 179 12.07 19.51 30.79
N GLU A 180 13.08 19.78 29.96
CA GLU A 180 13.01 19.61 28.49
C GLU A 180 12.78 18.16 28.08
N LYS A 181 13.42 17.20 28.81
CA LYS A 181 13.28 15.77 28.50
C LYS A 181 11.87 15.29 28.84
N ALA A 182 11.30 15.74 29.93
CA ALA A 182 9.91 15.46 30.31
C ALA A 182 8.93 16.02 29.27
N ARG A 183 9.17 17.24 28.78
CA ARG A 183 8.36 17.82 27.68
C ARG A 183 8.46 17.01 26.39
N ALA A 184 9.67 16.57 26.03
CA ALA A 184 9.87 15.76 24.83
C ALA A 184 9.13 14.41 24.92
N VAL A 185 9.19 13.72 26.07
CA VAL A 185 8.43 12.46 26.27
C VAL A 185 6.92 12.70 26.18
N LEU A 186 6.41 13.78 26.79
CA LEU A 186 4.97 14.13 26.70
C LEU A 186 4.55 14.52 25.28
N GLY A 187 5.44 15.16 24.53
CA GLY A 187 5.22 15.56 23.15
C GLY A 187 5.40 14.44 22.12
N GLN A 188 5.92 13.25 22.50
CA GLN A 188 6.38 12.20 21.58
C GLN A 188 5.38 11.82 20.48
N ILE A 189 4.11 11.76 20.80
CA ILE A 189 3.09 11.37 19.82
C ILE A 189 2.75 12.45 18.79
N TRP A 190 3.54 13.53 18.71
CA TRP A 190 3.37 14.55 17.66
C TRP A 190 3.38 13.94 16.26
N GLY A 191 4.15 12.87 16.06
CA GLY A 191 4.21 12.12 14.82
C GLY A 191 2.85 11.57 14.36
N TYR A 192 1.96 11.17 15.28
CA TYR A 192 0.60 10.72 14.96
C TYR A 192 -0.27 11.84 14.38
N TYR A 193 0.04 13.09 14.69
CA TYR A 193 -0.68 14.28 14.23
C TYR A 193 0.07 15.05 13.14
N CYS A 194 1.31 14.64 12.83
CA CYS A 194 2.17 15.24 11.79
C CYS A 194 2.51 16.72 12.00
N LEU A 195 2.40 17.24 13.22
CA LEU A 195 2.72 18.62 13.58
C LEU A 195 3.48 18.68 14.89
N PRO A 196 4.54 19.51 14.99
CA PRO A 196 5.35 19.59 16.19
C PRO A 196 4.58 20.25 17.36
N PRO A 197 5.03 20.09 18.60
CA PRO A 197 4.34 20.63 19.78
C PRO A 197 3.97 22.12 19.70
N SER A 198 4.80 22.95 19.06
CA SER A 198 4.53 24.38 18.90
C SER A 198 3.35 24.70 17.96
N GLN A 199 3.01 23.78 17.04
CA GLN A 199 1.96 23.94 16.02
C GLN A 199 0.76 23.04 16.25
N LEU A 200 0.93 21.92 16.96
CA LEU A 200 -0.11 20.94 17.24
C LEU A 200 -1.19 21.53 18.15
N SER A 201 -2.45 21.43 17.73
CA SER A 201 -3.58 21.84 18.58
C SER A 201 -3.64 21.03 19.88
N PHE A 202 -3.69 21.71 21.02
CA PHE A 202 -3.86 21.04 22.31
C PHE A 202 -5.16 20.25 22.40
N LEU A 203 -6.21 20.68 21.68
CA LEU A 203 -7.47 19.95 21.60
C LEU A 203 -7.27 18.55 21.02
N ILE A 204 -6.60 18.47 19.87
CA ILE A 204 -6.37 17.19 19.17
C ILE A 204 -5.44 16.30 19.99
N TYR A 205 -4.35 16.86 20.50
CA TYR A 205 -3.42 16.15 21.38
C TYR A 205 -4.11 15.56 22.62
N ALA A 206 -4.90 16.37 23.36
CA ALA A 206 -5.55 15.93 24.59
C ALA A 206 -6.62 14.86 24.31
N LEU A 207 -7.46 15.03 23.30
CA LEU A 207 -8.48 14.03 22.94
C LEU A 207 -7.85 12.68 22.57
N GLY A 208 -6.82 12.68 21.74
CA GLY A 208 -6.16 11.45 21.31
C GLY A 208 -5.38 10.78 22.44
N THR A 209 -4.53 11.53 23.16
CA THR A 209 -3.73 10.99 24.26
C THR A 209 -4.61 10.42 25.37
N VAL A 210 -5.68 11.12 25.74
CA VAL A 210 -6.63 10.64 26.75
C VAL A 210 -7.40 9.43 26.26
N SER A 211 -7.73 9.33 24.96
CA SER A 211 -8.36 8.14 24.39
C SER A 211 -7.46 6.91 24.56
N TYR A 212 -6.18 7.01 24.18
CA TYR A 212 -5.21 5.93 24.35
C TYR A 212 -4.98 5.56 25.82
N LEU A 213 -4.73 6.53 26.69
CA LEU A 213 -4.52 6.26 28.11
C LEU A 213 -5.74 5.68 28.83
N ARG A 214 -6.94 6.07 28.42
CA ARG A 214 -8.22 5.64 29.06
C ARG A 214 -8.72 4.31 28.56
N PHE A 215 -8.63 4.06 27.26
CA PHE A 215 -9.21 2.89 26.60
C PHE A 215 -8.16 1.85 26.16
N GLY A 216 -6.90 2.25 26.06
CA GLY A 216 -5.83 1.45 25.54
C GLY A 216 -5.83 1.34 24.01
N PRO A 217 -4.66 1.15 23.41
CA PRO A 217 -4.51 0.83 21.99
C PRO A 217 -4.88 -0.63 21.71
N ALA A 218 -5.20 -0.92 20.45
CA ALA A 218 -5.48 -2.27 20.00
C ALA A 218 -4.90 -2.51 18.59
N HIS A 219 -4.47 -3.74 18.36
CA HIS A 219 -4.13 -4.28 17.05
C HIS A 219 -5.32 -5.05 16.46
N ILE A 220 -5.41 -5.12 15.13
CA ILE A 220 -6.46 -5.84 14.40
C ILE A 220 -5.92 -7.18 13.90
N LYS A 221 -6.46 -8.30 14.38
CA LYS A 221 -6.11 -9.63 13.90
C LYS A 221 -6.39 -9.77 12.40
N GLY A 222 -5.36 -10.14 11.64
CA GLY A 222 -5.47 -10.23 10.17
C GLY A 222 -5.36 -8.87 9.46
N THR A 223 -4.71 -7.90 10.09
CA THR A 223 -4.45 -6.53 9.62
C THR A 223 -5.70 -5.66 9.49
N SER A 224 -5.52 -4.40 9.18
CA SER A 224 -6.62 -3.47 8.87
C SER A 224 -7.52 -3.94 7.73
N GLN A 225 -7.01 -4.83 6.87
CA GLN A 225 -7.82 -5.40 5.80
C GLN A 225 -9.00 -6.20 6.37
N ALA A 226 -8.86 -6.84 7.55
CA ALA A 226 -9.94 -7.55 8.20
C ALA A 226 -11.09 -6.60 8.60
N LEU A 227 -10.74 -5.41 9.11
CA LEU A 227 -11.74 -4.39 9.43
C LEU A 227 -12.44 -3.87 8.16
N SER A 228 -11.68 -3.59 7.11
CA SER A 228 -12.23 -3.11 5.83
C SER A 228 -13.13 -4.16 5.17
N GLN A 229 -12.76 -5.43 5.24
CA GLN A 229 -13.60 -6.53 4.76
C GLN A 229 -14.88 -6.69 5.58
N ALA A 230 -14.79 -6.54 6.90
CA ALA A 230 -15.96 -6.62 7.77
C ALA A 230 -17.00 -5.52 7.48
N PHE A 231 -16.56 -4.31 7.20
CA PHE A 231 -17.43 -3.24 6.72
C PHE A 231 -18.12 -3.64 5.40
N MET A 232 -17.35 -4.13 4.43
CA MET A 232 -17.88 -4.56 3.14
C MET A 232 -18.91 -5.68 3.31
N ASP A 233 -18.60 -6.69 4.14
CA ASP A 233 -19.52 -7.80 4.41
C ASP A 233 -20.85 -7.29 5.01
N VAL A 234 -20.82 -6.34 5.96
CA VAL A 234 -22.04 -5.76 6.54
C VAL A 234 -22.83 -4.97 5.49
N ILE A 235 -22.18 -4.23 4.60
CA ILE A 235 -22.84 -3.51 3.50
C ILE A 235 -23.60 -4.49 2.60
N GLU A 236 -22.94 -5.56 2.15
CA GLU A 236 -23.52 -6.58 1.28
C GLU A 236 -24.63 -7.39 1.97
N GLU A 237 -24.47 -7.77 3.25
CA GLU A 237 -25.47 -8.46 4.06
C GLU A 237 -26.77 -7.65 4.23
N ASN A 238 -26.69 -6.32 4.14
CA ASN A 238 -27.85 -5.43 4.17
C ASN A 238 -28.40 -5.11 2.76
N GLY A 239 -28.02 -5.86 1.72
CA GLY A 239 -28.56 -5.74 0.36
C GLY A 239 -28.04 -4.55 -0.44
N SER A 240 -26.90 -4.01 -0.06
CA SER A 240 -26.15 -2.97 -0.78
C SER A 240 -24.98 -3.57 -1.54
N ASP A 241 -24.36 -2.82 -2.46
CA ASP A 241 -23.33 -3.32 -3.34
C ASP A 241 -21.99 -2.60 -3.13
N VAL A 242 -20.87 -3.34 -3.29
CA VAL A 242 -19.52 -2.79 -3.34
C VAL A 242 -18.84 -3.23 -4.66
N TRP A 243 -18.48 -2.24 -5.47
CA TRP A 243 -17.78 -2.49 -6.73
C TRP A 243 -16.31 -2.10 -6.57
N LEU A 244 -15.44 -3.09 -6.69
CA LEU A 244 -13.99 -2.93 -6.71
C LEU A 244 -13.48 -2.88 -8.16
N ASN A 245 -12.26 -2.38 -8.39
CA ASN A 245 -11.69 -2.15 -9.72
C ASN A 245 -12.58 -1.27 -10.64
N ASN A 246 -13.48 -0.49 -10.08
CA ASN A 246 -14.41 0.35 -10.82
C ASN A 246 -14.73 1.61 -10.00
N GLY A 247 -13.87 2.61 -10.10
CA GLY A 247 -14.01 3.89 -9.40
C GLY A 247 -15.06 4.79 -10.05
N ALA A 248 -15.22 5.98 -9.48
CA ALA A 248 -15.99 7.05 -10.08
C ALA A 248 -15.09 7.86 -11.03
N ALA A 249 -15.43 7.88 -12.31
CA ALA A 249 -14.79 8.74 -13.31
C ALA A 249 -15.32 10.18 -13.23
N ARG A 250 -16.64 10.35 -12.95
CA ARG A 250 -17.29 11.66 -12.82
C ARG A 250 -18.44 11.62 -11.84
N ILE A 251 -18.67 12.74 -11.13
CA ILE A 251 -19.89 13.01 -10.38
C ILE A 251 -20.75 13.92 -11.25
N LEU A 252 -21.93 13.46 -11.58
CA LEU A 252 -22.85 14.15 -12.47
C LEU A 252 -23.65 15.19 -11.69
N ALA A 253 -23.46 16.46 -12.03
CA ALA A 253 -24.11 17.59 -11.38
C ALA A 253 -24.64 18.59 -12.41
N THR A 254 -25.69 19.31 -12.04
CA THR A 254 -26.24 20.43 -12.81
C THR A 254 -27.05 21.34 -11.92
N GLY A 255 -26.97 22.66 -12.16
CA GLY A 255 -27.74 23.63 -11.42
C GLY A 255 -27.51 23.60 -9.90
N GLY A 256 -26.30 23.31 -9.46
CA GLY A 256 -25.93 23.22 -8.04
C GLY A 256 -26.41 21.95 -7.32
N LYS A 257 -26.76 20.89 -8.04
CA LYS A 257 -27.26 19.64 -7.49
C LYS A 257 -26.65 18.43 -8.18
N VAL A 258 -26.27 17.39 -7.40
CA VAL A 258 -25.85 16.10 -7.95
C VAL A 258 -27.06 15.28 -8.34
N TYR A 259 -26.91 14.46 -9.41
CA TYR A 259 -27.95 13.56 -9.87
C TYR A 259 -27.45 12.16 -10.21
N GLY A 260 -26.13 11.90 -10.15
CA GLY A 260 -25.60 10.58 -10.42
C GLY A 260 -24.08 10.53 -10.41
N VAL A 261 -23.54 9.38 -10.78
CA VAL A 261 -22.10 9.11 -10.92
C VAL A 261 -21.88 8.31 -12.21
N GLU A 262 -20.82 8.64 -12.95
CA GLU A 262 -20.29 7.85 -14.05
C GLU A 262 -19.06 7.07 -13.55
N THR A 263 -19.02 5.77 -13.79
CA THR A 263 -17.95 4.88 -13.34
C THR A 263 -16.77 4.86 -14.33
N ASP A 264 -15.62 4.32 -13.91
CA ASP A 264 -14.46 4.10 -14.79
C ASP A 264 -14.79 3.15 -15.98
N SER A 265 -15.77 2.27 -15.83
CA SER A 265 -16.27 1.43 -16.93
C SER A 265 -17.24 2.15 -17.88
N GLY A 266 -17.58 3.41 -17.61
CA GLY A 266 -18.51 4.22 -18.42
C GLY A 266 -19.99 4.01 -18.08
N GLU A 267 -20.31 3.26 -17.03
CA GLU A 267 -21.68 3.06 -16.57
C GLU A 267 -22.18 4.30 -15.81
N LYS A 268 -23.39 4.76 -16.13
CA LYS A 268 -24.02 5.90 -15.46
C LYS A 268 -25.07 5.43 -14.46
N ILE A 269 -24.91 5.86 -13.23
CA ILE A 269 -25.75 5.46 -12.11
C ILE A 269 -26.47 6.71 -11.59
N ASP A 270 -27.77 6.74 -11.75
CA ASP A 270 -28.60 7.84 -11.27
C ASP A 270 -28.81 7.68 -9.74
N CYS A 271 -28.47 8.71 -8.98
CA CYS A 271 -28.71 8.75 -7.54
C CYS A 271 -28.86 10.19 -7.04
N PRO A 272 -29.71 10.43 -6.04
CA PRO A 272 -29.92 11.77 -5.50
C PRO A 272 -28.88 12.21 -4.47
N TYR A 273 -28.08 11.28 -3.95
CA TYR A 273 -27.08 11.51 -2.91
C TYR A 273 -25.77 10.85 -3.24
N VAL A 274 -24.67 11.62 -3.16
CA VAL A 274 -23.30 11.15 -3.36
C VAL A 274 -22.49 11.47 -2.12
N ILE A 275 -21.86 10.46 -1.52
CA ILE A 275 -20.95 10.62 -0.39
C ILE A 275 -19.53 10.34 -0.86
N CYS A 276 -18.65 11.33 -0.85
CA CYS A 276 -17.27 11.22 -1.27
C CYS A 276 -16.36 10.90 -0.09
N ASN A 277 -15.70 9.76 -0.14
CA ASN A 277 -14.54 9.46 0.69
C ASN A 277 -13.23 9.96 0.04
N ALA A 278 -13.24 10.22 -1.26
CA ALA A 278 -12.16 10.90 -1.94
C ALA A 278 -11.92 12.30 -1.35
N ASN A 279 -10.70 12.82 -1.50
CA ASN A 279 -10.38 14.16 -0.99
C ASN A 279 -11.21 15.24 -1.71
N PRO A 280 -11.60 16.32 -1.01
CA PRO A 280 -12.46 17.35 -1.59
C PRO A 280 -11.83 18.08 -2.78
N ILE A 281 -10.51 18.19 -2.85
CA ILE A 281 -9.81 18.87 -3.94
C ILE A 281 -10.01 18.11 -5.25
N THR A 282 -9.63 16.82 -5.28
CA THR A 282 -9.84 15.95 -6.45
C THR A 282 -11.33 15.83 -6.79
N THR A 283 -12.20 15.72 -5.77
CA THR A 283 -13.64 15.65 -5.98
C THR A 283 -14.15 16.87 -6.72
N CYS A 284 -13.77 18.08 -6.28
CA CYS A 284 -14.24 19.34 -6.88
C CYS A 284 -13.60 19.64 -8.24
N LEU A 285 -12.29 19.40 -8.39
CA LEU A 285 -11.58 19.79 -9.61
C LEU A 285 -11.65 18.73 -10.71
N ASP A 286 -11.53 17.43 -10.34
CA ASP A 286 -11.41 16.35 -11.31
C ASP A 286 -12.75 15.60 -11.54
N LEU A 287 -13.49 15.27 -10.45
CA LEU A 287 -14.69 14.44 -10.58
C LEU A 287 -15.94 15.27 -10.92
N ILE A 288 -16.09 16.46 -10.38
CA ILE A 288 -17.23 17.35 -10.64
C ILE A 288 -16.90 18.29 -11.79
N GLY A 289 -15.73 18.92 -11.75
CA GLY A 289 -15.31 20.03 -12.61
C GLY A 289 -15.51 21.38 -11.93
N ARG A 290 -14.49 22.24 -12.04
CA ARG A 290 -14.39 23.53 -11.36
C ARG A 290 -15.62 24.42 -11.57
N ASP A 291 -16.14 24.44 -12.79
CA ASP A 291 -17.23 25.36 -13.20
C ASP A 291 -18.54 25.09 -12.45
N GLU A 292 -18.76 23.87 -11.97
CA GLU A 292 -19.94 23.48 -11.19
C GLU A 292 -19.77 23.79 -9.69
N VAL A 293 -18.52 24.10 -9.22
CA VAL A 293 -18.21 24.30 -7.80
C VAL A 293 -18.22 25.79 -7.46
N PRO A 294 -18.99 26.23 -6.46
CA PRO A 294 -19.03 27.64 -6.07
C PRO A 294 -17.67 28.15 -5.58
N SER A 295 -17.31 29.40 -5.97
CA SER A 295 -16.06 30.08 -5.62
C SER A 295 -15.76 30.11 -4.12
N TRP A 296 -16.81 30.28 -3.27
CA TRP A 296 -16.62 30.28 -1.82
C TRP A 296 -16.06 28.96 -1.30
N TYR A 297 -16.44 27.84 -1.92
CA TYR A 297 -15.91 26.53 -1.53
C TYR A 297 -14.49 26.34 -2.04
N LEU A 298 -14.20 26.79 -3.27
CA LEU A 298 -12.85 26.75 -3.83
C LEU A 298 -11.85 27.61 -3.02
N ARG A 299 -12.29 28.78 -2.50
CA ARG A 299 -11.47 29.57 -1.56
C ARG A 299 -11.17 28.79 -0.27
N ARG A 300 -12.18 28.12 0.27
CA ARG A 300 -11.96 27.29 1.48
C ARG A 300 -10.99 26.15 1.25
N LEU A 301 -11.03 25.51 0.08
CA LEU A 301 -10.04 24.51 -0.31
C LEU A 301 -8.64 25.11 -0.45
N GLY A 302 -8.55 26.32 -1.03
CA GLY A 302 -7.28 27.02 -1.18
C GLY A 302 -6.66 27.51 0.14
N ALA A 303 -7.48 27.75 1.16
CA ALA A 303 -7.03 28.11 2.50
C ALA A 303 -6.41 26.94 3.28
N GLY A 304 -6.66 25.72 2.85
CA GLY A 304 -6.16 24.51 3.53
C GLY A 304 -4.71 24.19 3.15
N THR A 305 -3.88 23.89 4.14
CA THR A 305 -2.55 23.30 3.89
C THR A 305 -2.66 21.79 3.85
N GLY A 306 -2.15 21.16 2.79
CA GLY A 306 -2.10 19.70 2.67
C GLY A 306 -1.21 19.11 3.77
N GLY A 307 -1.75 18.12 4.48
CA GLY A 307 -1.07 17.45 5.58
C GLY A 307 0.14 16.63 5.13
N ALA A 308 0.93 16.23 6.10
CA ALA A 308 2.10 15.40 5.86
C ALA A 308 1.73 14.00 5.35
N SER A 309 2.71 13.38 4.74
CA SER A 309 2.75 11.99 4.31
C SER A 309 3.68 11.18 5.22
N THR A 310 3.96 9.94 4.82
CA THR A 310 4.96 9.09 5.48
C THR A 310 5.94 8.50 4.49
N PHE A 311 7.12 8.18 5.01
CA PHE A 311 8.08 7.28 4.40
C PHE A 311 8.14 6.03 5.28
N ASN A 312 7.81 4.88 4.72
CA ASN A 312 7.72 3.63 5.46
C ASN A 312 8.70 2.60 4.92
N VAL A 313 9.39 1.90 5.83
CA VAL A 313 10.22 0.75 5.53
C VAL A 313 9.59 -0.48 6.15
N TYR A 314 9.08 -1.37 5.32
CA TYR A 314 8.45 -2.63 5.72
C TYR A 314 9.49 -3.74 5.61
N MET A 315 9.73 -4.48 6.70
CA MET A 315 10.72 -5.53 6.75
C MET A 315 10.13 -6.84 7.27
N GLY A 316 10.30 -7.92 6.50
CA GLY A 316 10.12 -9.28 6.96
C GLY A 316 11.48 -9.83 7.40
N LEU A 317 11.58 -10.27 8.66
CA LEU A 317 12.82 -10.78 9.25
C LEU A 317 12.79 -12.30 9.33
N ASP A 318 13.93 -12.94 9.07
CA ASP A 318 14.11 -14.40 9.20
C ASP A 318 14.32 -14.88 10.64
N CYS A 319 14.09 -14.01 11.60
CA CYS A 319 14.18 -14.27 13.04
C CYS A 319 13.01 -13.60 13.79
N THR A 320 12.86 -13.88 15.08
CA THR A 320 11.85 -13.24 15.93
C THR A 320 12.26 -11.83 16.27
N TYR A 321 11.26 -10.97 16.57
CA TYR A 321 11.51 -9.59 16.99
C TYR A 321 12.40 -9.46 18.24
N LYS A 322 12.36 -10.45 19.13
CA LYS A 322 13.18 -10.50 20.35
C LYS A 322 14.66 -10.73 20.06
N GLU A 323 14.97 -11.56 19.04
CA GLU A 323 16.35 -11.87 18.67
C GLU A 323 17.10 -10.64 18.13
N VAL A 324 16.40 -9.67 17.56
CA VAL A 324 16.98 -8.39 17.15
C VAL A 324 16.89 -7.30 18.23
N GLY A 325 16.38 -7.60 19.44
CA GLY A 325 16.34 -6.68 20.57
C GLY A 325 15.06 -5.85 20.70
N LEU A 326 14.05 -6.06 19.84
CA LEU A 326 12.76 -5.40 19.97
C LEU A 326 11.94 -6.03 21.09
N THR A 327 11.26 -5.20 21.90
CA THR A 327 10.52 -5.66 23.08
C THR A 327 9.07 -5.21 23.10
N ASN A 328 8.76 -4.05 22.53
CA ASN A 328 7.46 -3.39 22.56
C ASN A 328 6.81 -3.41 21.17
N HIS A 329 5.51 -3.23 21.13
CA HIS A 329 4.77 -3.11 19.87
C HIS A 329 5.18 -1.84 19.11
N GLU A 330 5.13 -0.70 19.80
CA GLU A 330 5.49 0.60 19.22
C GLU A 330 6.64 1.23 20.00
N THR A 331 7.72 1.58 19.29
CA THR A 331 8.88 2.25 19.88
C THR A 331 9.28 3.46 19.04
N PHE A 332 9.27 4.64 19.63
CA PHE A 332 9.83 5.84 19.03
C PHE A 332 11.33 5.94 19.35
N VAL A 333 12.13 6.17 18.34
CA VAL A 333 13.59 6.33 18.47
C VAL A 333 13.96 7.76 18.09
N ASN A 334 14.59 8.48 19.02
CA ASN A 334 14.92 9.89 18.87
C ASN A 334 16.42 10.13 18.98
N THR A 335 16.94 11.10 18.22
CA THR A 335 18.35 11.52 18.30
C THR A 335 18.57 12.67 19.28
N GLY A 336 17.52 13.35 19.71
CA GLY A 336 17.54 14.51 20.61
C GLY A 336 16.16 14.80 21.20
N TYR A 337 16.06 15.91 21.93
CA TYR A 337 14.85 16.32 22.66
C TYR A 337 14.08 17.47 22.00
N ASP A 338 14.65 18.10 20.99
CA ASP A 338 14.03 19.22 20.26
C ASP A 338 13.08 18.69 19.18
N LEU A 339 11.83 18.42 19.54
CA LEU A 339 10.83 17.88 18.61
C LEU A 339 10.43 18.88 17.52
N ASP A 340 10.45 20.17 17.80
CA ASP A 340 10.25 21.21 16.78
C ASP A 340 11.42 21.25 15.79
N GLY A 341 12.64 21.08 16.28
CA GLY A 341 13.83 20.90 15.44
C GLY A 341 13.76 19.64 14.57
N HIS A 342 13.27 18.52 15.10
CA HIS A 342 13.03 17.29 14.33
C HIS A 342 12.05 17.55 13.16
N TYR A 343 10.98 18.30 13.42
CA TYR A 343 10.02 18.66 12.37
C TYR A 343 10.64 19.54 11.29
N GLU A 344 11.46 20.54 11.66
CA GLU A 344 12.16 21.39 10.68
C GLU A 344 13.22 20.60 9.88
N LEU A 345 13.92 19.64 10.48
CA LEU A 345 14.81 18.73 9.76
C LEU A 345 14.02 17.91 8.72
N MET A 346 12.87 17.35 9.09
CA MET A 346 12.00 16.63 8.16
C MET A 346 11.55 17.54 6.99
N ARG A 347 11.27 18.83 7.25
CA ARG A 347 10.93 19.80 6.21
C ARG A 347 12.10 20.21 5.34
N ALA A 348 13.33 20.14 5.85
CA ALA A 348 14.53 20.54 5.12
C ALA A 348 14.80 19.66 3.88
N GLY A 349 14.26 18.43 3.86
CA GLY A 349 14.29 17.59 2.68
C GLY A 349 14.74 16.16 2.93
N ILE A 350 15.06 15.45 1.84
CA ILE A 350 15.38 14.01 1.85
C ILE A 350 16.88 13.71 2.05
N ASP A 351 17.73 14.73 2.03
CA ASP A 351 19.18 14.56 2.16
C ASP A 351 19.70 14.82 3.58
N VAL A 352 18.79 14.91 4.56
CA VAL A 352 19.12 15.07 5.98
C VAL A 352 19.02 13.74 6.72
N GLU A 353 19.80 13.59 7.80
CA GLU A 353 19.67 12.44 8.69
C GLU A 353 18.34 12.51 9.44
N PRO A 354 17.58 11.41 9.52
CA PRO A 354 16.33 11.40 10.27
C PRO A 354 16.61 11.54 11.76
N ALA A 355 15.88 12.44 12.41
CA ALA A 355 16.04 12.69 13.84
C ALA A 355 15.14 11.81 14.71
N GLU A 356 14.10 11.26 14.12
CA GLU A 356 13.08 10.46 14.81
C GLU A 356 12.48 9.45 13.85
N ALA A 357 12.10 8.27 14.35
CA ALA A 357 11.25 7.31 13.65
C ALA A 357 10.44 6.45 14.63
N ALA A 358 9.28 5.98 14.20
CA ALA A 358 8.49 4.97 14.89
C ALA A 358 8.86 3.58 14.36
N VAL A 359 9.08 2.63 15.26
CA VAL A 359 9.38 1.23 14.95
C VAL A 359 8.26 0.36 15.51
N THR A 360 7.46 -0.23 14.64
CA THR A 360 6.33 -1.09 15.00
C THR A 360 6.70 -2.55 14.80
N ALA A 361 6.68 -3.36 15.88
CA ALA A 361 6.92 -4.79 15.85
C ALA A 361 5.61 -5.56 16.08
N TYR A 362 4.90 -5.92 15.01
CA TYR A 362 3.55 -6.50 15.10
C TYR A 362 3.51 -7.83 15.86
N ASN A 363 4.56 -8.65 15.75
CA ASN A 363 4.65 -9.92 16.47
C ASN A 363 4.79 -9.77 17.99
N ALA A 364 5.01 -8.57 18.51
CA ALA A 364 5.04 -8.33 19.96
C ALA A 364 3.66 -8.55 20.61
N VAL A 365 2.58 -8.33 19.86
CA VAL A 365 1.19 -8.47 20.34
C VAL A 365 0.40 -9.55 19.57
N ASP A 366 0.73 -9.81 18.31
CA ASP A 366 0.13 -10.89 17.51
C ASP A 366 1.23 -11.88 17.06
N PRO A 367 1.48 -12.96 17.83
CA PRO A 367 2.51 -13.94 17.49
C PRO A 367 2.33 -14.59 16.10
N ASP A 368 1.11 -14.62 15.58
CA ASP A 368 0.77 -15.21 14.28
C ASP A 368 0.79 -14.19 13.13
N PHE A 369 1.19 -12.95 13.38
CA PHE A 369 1.19 -11.88 12.37
C PHE A 369 2.09 -12.21 11.16
N SER A 370 3.20 -12.88 11.40
CA SER A 370 4.12 -13.38 10.37
C SER A 370 4.35 -14.88 10.50
N PRO A 371 4.98 -15.57 9.54
CA PRO A 371 5.27 -16.99 9.64
C PRO A 371 6.05 -17.36 10.91
N PRO A 372 5.88 -18.58 11.46
CA PRO A 372 6.56 -19.00 12.68
C PRO A 372 8.09 -18.81 12.61
N GLY A 373 8.67 -18.28 13.68
CA GLY A 373 10.12 -18.02 13.77
C GLY A 373 10.58 -16.75 13.04
N THR A 374 9.65 -15.90 12.60
CA THR A 374 9.94 -14.66 11.87
C THR A 374 9.32 -13.44 12.57
N ALA A 375 9.62 -12.25 12.06
CA ALA A 375 8.96 -11.03 12.49
C ALA A 375 8.62 -10.12 11.31
N ALA A 376 7.52 -9.37 11.43
CA ALA A 376 7.20 -8.25 10.56
C ALA A 376 7.38 -6.95 11.34
N VAL A 377 8.24 -6.08 10.81
CA VAL A 377 8.60 -4.79 11.42
C VAL A 377 8.38 -3.68 10.40
N VAL A 378 7.80 -2.58 10.83
CA VAL A 378 7.65 -1.37 10.01
C VAL A 378 8.35 -0.22 10.70
N ILE A 379 9.16 0.53 9.95
CA ILE A 379 9.72 1.79 10.42
C ILE A 379 9.01 2.92 9.68
N THR A 380 8.42 3.84 10.43
CA THR A 380 7.66 4.97 9.89
C THR A 380 8.36 6.27 10.22
N LEU A 381 8.56 7.08 9.20
CA LEU A 381 9.05 8.45 9.29
C LEU A 381 7.99 9.38 8.71
N ILE A 382 7.69 10.48 9.40
CA ILE A 382 6.87 11.55 8.82
C ILE A 382 7.66 12.23 7.70
N ALA A 383 7.00 12.47 6.57
CA ALA A 383 7.64 13.02 5.39
C ALA A 383 6.77 14.05 4.68
N ARG A 384 7.38 15.07 4.09
CA ARG A 384 6.73 16.01 3.17
C ARG A 384 7.01 15.62 1.72
N PRO A 385 6.05 15.80 0.80
CA PRO A 385 6.23 15.39 -0.59
C PRO A 385 7.15 16.31 -1.41
N ASP A 386 7.37 17.56 -0.96
CA ASP A 386 7.97 18.63 -1.77
C ASP A 386 9.32 18.25 -2.40
N ALA A 387 10.17 17.58 -1.64
CA ALA A 387 11.46 17.12 -2.12
C ALA A 387 11.32 15.96 -3.12
N TRP A 388 10.39 15.03 -2.86
CA TRP A 388 10.10 13.90 -3.75
C TRP A 388 9.50 14.32 -5.09
N LEU A 389 8.72 15.41 -5.11
CA LEU A 389 8.13 15.98 -6.32
C LEU A 389 9.15 16.66 -7.24
N LYS A 390 10.33 17.02 -6.71
CA LYS A 390 11.41 17.70 -7.45
C LYS A 390 12.48 16.75 -7.96
N LEU A 391 12.43 15.47 -7.57
CA LEU A 391 13.42 14.49 -8.03
C LEU A 391 13.31 14.25 -9.53
N ASP A 392 14.46 14.06 -10.17
CA ASP A 392 14.47 13.42 -11.48
C ASP A 392 13.92 12.00 -11.34
N PRO A 393 12.99 11.57 -12.19
CA PRO A 393 12.48 10.20 -12.18
C PRO A 393 13.59 9.14 -12.18
N ALA A 394 14.70 9.37 -12.86
CA ALA A 394 15.84 8.45 -12.90
C ALA A 394 16.49 8.24 -11.52
N ASP A 395 16.49 9.26 -10.65
CA ASP A 395 17.12 9.21 -9.33
C ASP A 395 16.18 8.67 -8.24
N TYR A 396 14.91 8.41 -8.58
CA TYR A 396 13.88 8.06 -7.60
C TYR A 396 14.23 6.81 -6.78
N ASN A 397 14.64 5.72 -7.46
CA ASN A 397 14.95 4.46 -6.79
C ASN A 397 16.19 4.56 -5.91
N ASP A 398 17.28 5.16 -6.41
CA ASP A 398 18.52 5.31 -5.65
C ASP A 398 18.34 6.25 -4.44
N THR A 399 17.50 7.28 -4.58
CA THR A 399 17.14 8.17 -3.46
C THR A 399 16.29 7.44 -2.43
N LYS A 400 15.31 6.65 -2.87
CA LYS A 400 14.46 5.83 -1.99
C LYS A 400 15.31 4.88 -1.14
N ASP A 401 16.28 4.20 -1.72
CA ASP A 401 17.18 3.29 -1.01
C ASP A 401 18.09 4.03 -0.02
N ARG A 402 18.67 5.15 -0.42
CA ARG A 402 19.50 5.98 0.45
C ARG A 402 18.76 6.50 1.69
N VAL A 403 17.51 6.94 1.52
CA VAL A 403 16.67 7.36 2.65
C VAL A 403 16.32 6.17 3.53
N ALA A 404 15.95 5.03 2.94
CA ALA A 404 15.64 3.81 3.69
C ALA A 404 16.84 3.32 4.51
N ASP A 405 18.04 3.37 3.94
CA ASP A 405 19.29 3.00 4.64
C ASP A 405 19.50 3.82 5.91
N ARG A 406 19.31 5.16 5.84
CA ARG A 406 19.38 6.05 7.01
C ARG A 406 18.31 5.76 8.05
N VAL A 407 17.08 5.50 7.61
CA VAL A 407 15.95 5.18 8.49
C VAL A 407 16.18 3.86 9.22
N ILE A 408 16.70 2.83 8.53
CA ILE A 408 17.11 1.57 9.17
C ILE A 408 18.25 1.83 10.18
N GLY A 409 19.23 2.65 9.81
CA GLY A 409 20.33 3.04 10.70
C GLY A 409 19.86 3.69 12.01
N LEU A 410 18.76 4.44 11.98
CA LEU A 410 18.15 4.96 13.20
C LEU A 410 17.54 3.84 14.06
N ALA A 411 16.85 2.88 13.46
CA ALA A 411 16.27 1.72 14.15
C ALA A 411 17.34 0.78 14.74
N GLU A 412 18.54 0.70 14.15
CA GLU A 412 19.68 -0.07 14.69
C GLU A 412 20.13 0.38 16.08
N ARG A 413 19.73 1.58 16.55
CA ARG A 413 19.97 2.02 17.93
C ARG A 413 19.24 1.16 18.97
N ILE A 414 18.11 0.55 18.61
CA ILE A 414 17.32 -0.34 19.48
C ILE A 414 17.33 -1.78 19.01
N ALA A 415 17.73 -2.03 17.77
CA ALA A 415 17.80 -3.33 17.15
C ALA A 415 19.09 -3.47 16.30
N PRO A 416 20.28 -3.59 16.93
CA PRO A 416 21.59 -3.44 16.24
C PRO A 416 21.83 -4.44 15.11
N ASP A 417 21.20 -5.62 15.15
CA ASP A 417 21.39 -6.68 14.18
C ASP A 417 20.22 -6.78 13.16
N ILE A 418 19.26 -5.87 13.19
CA ILE A 418 18.03 -5.98 12.37
C ILE A 418 18.34 -6.16 10.88
N ARG A 419 19.34 -5.44 10.36
CA ARG A 419 19.75 -5.46 8.95
C ARG A 419 20.21 -6.84 8.49
N LYS A 420 20.85 -7.63 9.36
CA LYS A 420 21.36 -8.98 9.05
C LYS A 420 20.25 -10.01 8.85
N HIS A 421 19.06 -9.69 9.33
CA HIS A 421 17.90 -10.56 9.33
C HIS A 421 16.81 -10.17 8.32
N ILE A 422 17.05 -9.14 7.51
CA ILE A 422 16.08 -8.74 6.47
C ILE A 422 16.00 -9.84 5.41
N GLU A 423 14.83 -10.46 5.29
CA GLU A 423 14.49 -11.41 4.22
C GLU A 423 13.75 -10.71 3.09
N VAL A 424 12.85 -9.81 3.44
CA VAL A 424 12.03 -9.04 2.51
C VAL A 424 12.01 -7.60 2.98
N ILE A 425 12.17 -6.68 2.04
CA ILE A 425 12.04 -5.24 2.29
C ILE A 425 11.17 -4.59 1.22
N GLU A 426 10.33 -3.68 1.63
CA GLU A 426 9.55 -2.82 0.74
C GLU A 426 9.56 -1.40 1.31
N VAL A 427 9.69 -0.42 0.44
CA VAL A 427 9.76 0.99 0.85
C VAL A 427 8.66 1.80 0.17
N ALA A 428 7.85 2.50 0.97
CA ALA A 428 6.84 3.44 0.50
C ALA A 428 7.26 4.88 0.77
N THR A 429 7.07 5.74 -0.23
CA THR A 429 7.36 7.18 -0.19
C THR A 429 6.06 7.98 -0.24
N PRO A 430 6.08 9.30 -0.06
CA PRO A 430 4.92 10.14 -0.33
C PRO A 430 4.31 9.95 -1.74
N ILE A 431 5.14 9.63 -2.74
CA ILE A 431 4.68 9.32 -4.09
C ILE A 431 3.90 7.99 -4.13
N THR A 432 4.37 6.99 -3.38
CA THR A 432 3.64 5.72 -3.21
C THR A 432 2.27 5.95 -2.60
N ASN A 433 2.20 6.76 -1.53
CA ASN A 433 0.95 7.10 -0.86
C ASN A 433 -0.03 7.82 -1.80
N ALA A 434 0.44 8.80 -2.56
CA ALA A 434 -0.36 9.52 -3.55
C ALA A 434 -0.87 8.59 -4.66
N ARG A 435 -0.03 7.67 -5.15
CA ARG A 435 -0.40 6.68 -6.17
C ARG A 435 -1.62 5.85 -5.76
N TYR A 436 -1.61 5.32 -4.53
CA TYR A 436 -2.66 4.40 -4.08
C TYR A 436 -3.90 5.11 -3.57
N THR A 437 -3.79 6.30 -3.00
CA THR A 437 -4.93 7.01 -2.40
C THR A 437 -5.51 8.12 -3.27
N GLY A 438 -4.71 8.69 -4.19
CA GLY A 438 -5.06 9.89 -4.95
C GLY A 438 -5.11 11.14 -4.09
N ASN A 439 -4.60 11.09 -2.87
CA ASN A 439 -4.52 12.27 -2.02
C ASN A 439 -3.46 13.24 -2.54
N PRO A 440 -3.74 14.54 -2.56
CA PRO A 440 -2.73 15.55 -2.80
C PRO A 440 -1.56 15.35 -1.85
N SER A 441 -0.35 15.46 -2.35
CA SER A 441 0.86 15.31 -1.53
C SER A 441 1.05 13.94 -0.86
N GLY A 442 0.21 12.94 -1.16
CA GLY A 442 0.21 11.67 -0.45
C GLY A 442 -0.20 11.80 1.01
N SER A 443 -0.96 12.84 1.37
CA SER A 443 -1.36 13.11 2.75
C SER A 443 -2.07 11.93 3.40
N ILE A 444 -1.69 11.63 4.66
CA ILE A 444 -2.31 10.58 5.48
C ILE A 444 -3.37 11.11 6.45
N ILE A 445 -3.36 12.41 6.74
CA ILE A 445 -4.26 13.05 7.72
C ILE A 445 -5.24 14.05 7.10
N GLY A 446 -5.19 14.28 5.78
CA GLY A 446 -5.97 15.33 5.12
C GLY A 446 -5.31 16.70 5.22
N PHE A 447 -6.01 17.71 5.74
CA PHE A 447 -5.41 19.00 6.04
C PHE A 447 -4.65 18.96 7.37
N ASP A 448 -3.60 19.81 7.49
CA ASP A 448 -2.83 19.96 8.73
C ASP A 448 -3.72 20.35 9.93
N GLU A 449 -3.45 19.77 11.09
CA GLU A 449 -4.21 19.89 12.35
C GLU A 449 -3.77 21.09 13.19
N THR A 450 -3.54 22.25 12.56
CA THR A 450 -3.08 23.46 13.23
C THR A 450 -4.15 24.08 14.11
N PHE A 451 -3.74 24.80 15.16
CA PHE A 451 -4.64 25.51 16.07
C PHE A 451 -5.17 26.84 15.50
N THR A 452 -4.45 27.46 14.54
CA THR A 452 -4.75 28.82 14.05
C THR A 452 -5.72 28.89 12.88
N GLY A 453 -5.92 27.83 12.13
CA GLY A 453 -6.73 27.91 10.90
C GLY A 453 -7.88 26.93 10.84
N THR A 454 -7.77 25.82 11.55
CA THR A 454 -8.69 24.72 11.35
C THR A 454 -9.16 24.05 12.63
N GLY A 455 -8.65 24.45 13.78
CA GLY A 455 -8.80 23.79 15.06
C GLY A 455 -10.17 23.17 15.34
N LEU A 456 -11.22 23.95 15.51
CA LEU A 456 -12.59 23.44 15.63
C LEU A 456 -13.36 23.48 14.32
N VAL A 457 -12.73 23.86 13.22
CA VAL A 457 -13.47 24.26 12.03
C VAL A 457 -12.87 23.60 10.80
N ARG A 458 -12.86 22.25 10.82
CA ARG A 458 -12.65 21.47 9.59
C ARG A 458 -13.85 21.64 8.65
N MET A 459 -13.64 21.26 7.40
CA MET A 459 -14.70 21.22 6.40
C MET A 459 -15.86 20.38 6.94
N PRO A 460 -17.12 20.82 6.82
CA PRO A 460 -18.27 20.01 7.21
C PRO A 460 -18.47 18.82 6.27
N SER A 461 -19.26 17.84 6.67
CA SER A 461 -19.67 16.75 5.78
C SER A 461 -20.45 17.24 4.57
N ARG A 462 -21.28 18.28 4.70
CA ARG A 462 -22.03 18.83 3.57
C ARG A 462 -21.10 19.49 2.56
N GLY A 463 -21.20 19.02 1.32
CA GLY A 463 -20.47 19.61 0.20
C GLY A 463 -21.11 20.87 -0.35
N PRO A 464 -20.50 21.46 -1.40
CA PRO A 464 -20.98 22.70 -2.02
C PRO A 464 -22.24 22.52 -2.86
N LEU A 465 -22.57 21.30 -3.27
CA LEU A 465 -23.72 21.00 -4.11
C LEU A 465 -24.81 20.25 -3.32
N ASP A 466 -26.05 20.43 -3.69
CA ASP A 466 -27.16 19.68 -3.10
C ASP A 466 -27.00 18.18 -3.39
N GLY A 467 -27.08 17.37 -2.33
CA GLY A 467 -26.90 15.92 -2.38
C GLY A 467 -25.45 15.46 -2.39
N LEU A 468 -24.46 16.35 -2.30
CA LEU A 468 -23.07 16.02 -2.16
C LEU A 468 -22.63 16.07 -0.70
N TYR A 469 -21.96 15.02 -0.24
CA TYR A 469 -21.41 14.92 1.11
C TYR A 469 -19.99 14.39 1.08
N PHE A 470 -19.23 14.65 2.15
CA PHE A 470 -17.88 14.11 2.34
C PHE A 470 -17.80 13.30 3.64
N SER A 471 -17.07 12.19 3.57
CA SER A 471 -16.79 11.31 4.71
C SER A 471 -15.34 10.83 4.64
N SER A 472 -14.41 11.62 5.09
CA SER A 472 -12.97 11.32 4.94
C SER A 472 -12.13 12.02 6.01
N ALA A 473 -10.83 11.74 6.01
CA ALA A 473 -9.84 12.43 6.83
C ALA A 473 -9.76 13.95 6.58
N TRP A 474 -10.33 14.45 5.49
CA TRP A 474 -10.29 15.85 5.09
C TRP A 474 -11.38 16.71 5.74
N VAL A 475 -12.39 16.09 6.36
CA VAL A 475 -13.56 16.76 6.92
C VAL A 475 -13.79 16.36 8.38
N ASN A 476 -14.67 17.06 9.06
CA ASN A 476 -15.08 16.81 10.45
C ASN A 476 -13.91 16.83 11.45
N ILE A 477 -13.60 15.67 12.07
CA ILE A 477 -12.62 15.54 13.15
C ILE A 477 -11.22 15.19 12.69
N GLY A 478 -10.99 15.02 11.38
CA GLY A 478 -9.65 14.84 10.84
C GLY A 478 -9.20 13.42 10.52
N GLY A 479 -7.87 13.24 10.39
CA GLY A 479 -7.23 12.02 9.96
C GLY A 479 -7.09 10.97 11.05
N GLY A 480 -6.80 9.73 10.62
CA GLY A 480 -6.69 8.55 11.47
C GLY A 480 -7.89 7.60 11.31
N TYR A 481 -7.79 6.39 11.85
CA TYR A 481 -8.81 5.36 11.68
C TYR A 481 -10.10 5.70 12.44
N GLU A 482 -9.99 5.93 13.74
CA GLU A 482 -11.12 6.29 14.58
C GLU A 482 -11.83 7.56 14.06
N PRO A 483 -11.13 8.69 13.78
CA PRO A 483 -11.76 9.89 13.23
C PRO A 483 -12.44 9.68 11.88
N SER A 484 -11.84 8.90 10.98
CA SER A 484 -12.43 8.61 9.68
C SER A 484 -13.71 7.81 9.77
N ILE A 485 -13.79 6.82 10.68
CA ILE A 485 -15.00 6.04 10.93
C ILE A 485 -16.11 6.95 11.46
N TYR A 486 -15.77 7.84 12.41
CA TYR A 486 -16.72 8.85 12.90
C TYR A 486 -17.16 9.83 11.81
N SER A 487 -16.27 10.23 10.90
CA SER A 487 -16.61 11.09 9.77
C SER A 487 -17.74 10.46 8.91
N GLY A 488 -17.63 9.14 8.64
CA GLY A 488 -18.68 8.38 7.94
C GLY A 488 -20.02 8.36 8.69
N PHE A 489 -19.97 8.10 9.99
CA PHE A 489 -21.17 8.13 10.85
C PHE A 489 -21.84 9.51 10.89
N MET A 490 -21.05 10.59 10.98
CA MET A 490 -21.57 11.95 10.98
C MET A 490 -22.21 12.31 9.62
N ALA A 491 -21.53 11.99 8.51
CA ALA A 491 -22.07 12.19 7.17
C ALA A 491 -23.40 11.47 6.97
N THR A 492 -23.50 10.23 7.45
CA THR A 492 -24.74 9.43 7.38
C THR A 492 -25.90 10.12 8.08
N LYS A 493 -25.68 10.68 9.28
CA LYS A 493 -26.74 11.40 10.00
C LYS A 493 -27.31 12.58 9.20
N GLU A 494 -26.42 13.35 8.56
CA GLU A 494 -26.84 14.47 7.73
C GLU A 494 -27.58 14.02 6.47
N VAL A 495 -27.12 12.95 5.82
CA VAL A 495 -27.78 12.37 4.64
C VAL A 495 -29.18 11.85 5.01
N LEU A 496 -29.33 11.09 6.09
CA LEU A 496 -30.63 10.56 6.55
C LEU A 496 -31.59 11.69 6.93
N GLN A 497 -31.11 12.72 7.61
CA GLN A 497 -31.92 13.90 7.93
C GLN A 497 -32.46 14.59 6.66
N ASP A 498 -31.63 14.70 5.61
CA ASP A 498 -32.06 15.30 4.34
C ASP A 498 -33.01 14.40 3.54
N MET A 499 -32.86 13.06 3.67
CA MET A 499 -33.78 12.09 3.07
C MET A 499 -35.18 12.12 3.72
N GLU A 500 -35.26 12.34 5.04
CA GLU A 500 -36.50 12.34 5.82
C GLU A 500 -37.21 13.70 5.76
N GLY A 501 -36.48 14.80 5.91
CA GLY A 501 -37.03 16.13 6.06
C GLY A 501 -37.06 17.00 4.80
N GLY A 502 -36.50 16.49 3.71
CA GLY A 502 -36.16 17.30 2.56
C GLY A 502 -34.95 18.23 2.83
N ARG A 503 -34.31 18.68 1.78
CA ARG A 503 -33.12 19.55 1.88
C ARG A 503 -33.52 20.95 2.35
N ASP A 504 -33.20 21.32 3.60
CA ASP A 504 -33.48 22.64 4.14
C ASP A 504 -32.47 23.67 3.60
N ALA A 505 -32.95 24.59 2.77
CA ALA A 505 -32.13 25.68 2.20
C ALA A 505 -31.44 26.54 3.29
N ARG A 506 -32.07 26.69 4.46
CA ARG A 506 -31.49 27.45 5.60
C ARG A 506 -30.26 26.74 6.20
N VAL A 507 -30.22 25.39 6.20
CA VAL A 507 -29.05 24.65 6.66
C VAL A 507 -27.89 24.88 5.69
N ARG A 508 -28.18 24.86 4.38
CA ARG A 508 -27.17 25.12 3.34
C ARG A 508 -26.59 26.53 3.46
N GLU A 509 -27.43 27.54 3.57
CA GLU A 509 -27.02 28.95 3.76
C GLU A 509 -26.14 29.14 5.00
N LYS A 510 -26.48 28.43 6.11
CA LYS A 510 -25.68 28.44 7.32
C LYS A 510 -24.30 27.80 7.12
N VAL A 511 -24.26 26.65 6.44
CA VAL A 511 -23.01 25.95 6.12
C VAL A 511 -22.16 26.84 5.19
N GLN A 512 -22.75 27.41 4.15
CA GLN A 512 -22.07 28.32 3.26
C GLN A 512 -21.43 29.48 4.02
N LYS A 513 -22.21 30.19 4.85
CA LYS A 513 -21.72 31.31 5.65
C LYS A 513 -20.56 30.89 6.57
N GLN A 514 -20.67 29.74 7.23
CA GLN A 514 -19.62 29.21 8.07
C GLN A 514 -18.33 28.94 7.28
N VAL A 515 -18.44 28.35 6.10
CA VAL A 515 -17.29 28.01 5.25
C VAL A 515 -16.66 29.27 4.64
N GLU A 516 -17.47 30.28 4.28
CA GLU A 516 -16.97 31.59 3.80
C GLU A 516 -16.20 32.32 4.91
N GLU A 517 -16.73 32.34 6.14
CA GLU A 517 -16.04 32.95 7.28
C GLU A 517 -14.68 32.27 7.55
N GLN A 518 -14.60 30.97 7.35
CA GLN A 518 -13.35 30.22 7.52
C GLN A 518 -12.33 30.44 6.39
N ALA A 519 -12.81 30.65 5.18
CA ALA A 519 -11.94 30.90 4.04
C ALA A 519 -11.32 32.31 4.10
N GLY A 520 -12.03 33.29 4.68
CA GLY A 520 -11.60 34.69 4.70
C GLY A 520 -11.26 35.16 3.28
N ASP A 521 -10.12 35.87 3.17
CA ASP A 521 -9.60 36.41 1.90
C ASP A 521 -8.68 35.43 1.15
N ALA A 522 -8.71 34.15 1.48
CA ALA A 522 -7.88 33.18 0.80
C ALA A 522 -8.18 33.11 -0.71
N ALA A 523 -7.14 32.88 -1.50
CA ALA A 523 -7.29 32.59 -2.92
C ALA A 523 -8.02 31.27 -3.14
N GLU A 524 -8.70 31.12 -4.27
CA GLU A 524 -9.25 29.85 -4.68
C GLU A 524 -8.13 28.81 -4.90
N VAL A 525 -8.43 27.56 -4.65
CA VAL A 525 -7.49 26.49 -4.95
C VAL A 525 -7.09 26.54 -6.43
N ALA A 526 -5.79 26.42 -6.70
CA ALA A 526 -5.28 26.49 -8.06
C ALA A 526 -5.74 25.26 -8.88
N ASP A 527 -6.01 25.45 -10.17
CA ASP A 527 -6.41 24.37 -11.08
C ASP A 527 -5.31 23.30 -11.21
N ASP A 528 -4.06 23.73 -11.12
CA ASP A 528 -2.89 22.91 -11.31
C ASP A 528 -2.31 22.33 -10.00
N VAL A 529 -3.01 22.51 -8.85
CA VAL A 529 -2.52 22.05 -7.53
C VAL A 529 -2.14 20.54 -7.53
N MET A 530 -2.84 19.75 -8.33
CA MET A 530 -2.56 18.31 -8.49
C MET A 530 -1.53 18.01 -9.59
N ALA A 531 -1.22 18.99 -10.46
CA ALA A 531 -0.39 18.74 -11.64
C ALA A 531 1.03 18.23 -11.33
N PRO A 532 1.77 18.78 -10.32
CA PRO A 532 3.09 18.25 -9.98
C PRO A 532 3.06 16.77 -9.61
N MET A 533 2.11 16.36 -8.76
CA MET A 533 1.96 14.97 -8.36
C MET A 533 1.54 14.07 -9.53
N LYS A 534 0.56 14.49 -10.32
CA LYS A 534 0.12 13.75 -11.51
C LYS A 534 1.27 13.56 -12.50
N LYS A 535 2.08 14.60 -12.71
CA LYS A 535 3.26 14.53 -13.59
C LYS A 535 4.28 13.50 -13.08
N VAL A 536 4.63 13.54 -11.80
CA VAL A 536 5.57 12.59 -11.21
C VAL A 536 5.02 11.16 -11.26
N LEU A 537 3.76 10.96 -10.91
CA LEU A 537 3.11 9.64 -11.00
C LEU A 537 3.11 9.10 -12.43
N ALA A 538 2.80 9.94 -13.42
CA ALA A 538 2.86 9.55 -14.82
C ALA A 538 4.27 9.18 -15.29
N SER A 539 5.30 9.83 -14.72
CA SER A 539 6.70 9.55 -15.08
C SER A 539 7.26 8.29 -14.41
N ILE A 540 6.87 8.02 -13.14
CA ILE A 540 7.46 6.92 -12.34
C ILE A 540 6.55 5.67 -12.37
N HIS A 541 5.24 5.86 -12.32
CA HIS A 541 4.25 4.79 -12.18
C HIS A 541 3.07 4.95 -13.14
N PRO A 542 3.29 5.03 -14.45
CA PRO A 542 2.20 5.14 -15.40
C PRO A 542 1.30 3.88 -15.34
N ALA A 543 -0.01 4.08 -15.48
CA ALA A 543 -0.96 2.97 -15.53
C ALA A 543 -0.78 2.13 -16.81
N ARG A 544 -0.43 2.82 -17.91
CA ARG A 544 -0.14 2.23 -19.24
C ARG A 544 1.06 2.94 -19.85
N VAL A 545 1.88 2.18 -20.55
CA VAL A 545 3.02 2.66 -21.33
C VAL A 545 2.77 2.27 -22.77
N PRO A 546 2.45 3.24 -23.65
CA PRO A 546 2.30 2.97 -25.07
C PRO A 546 3.68 2.74 -25.72
N LEU A 547 3.81 1.65 -26.44
CA LEU A 547 5.08 1.18 -27.02
C LEU A 547 4.95 0.97 -28.53
N VAL A 548 6.06 1.13 -29.23
CA VAL A 548 6.20 0.76 -30.64
C VAL A 548 7.44 -0.13 -30.80
N VAL A 549 7.31 -1.19 -31.55
CA VAL A 549 8.44 -2.06 -31.91
C VAL A 549 9.36 -1.28 -32.84
N SER A 550 10.54 -0.95 -32.37
CA SER A 550 11.55 -0.24 -33.20
C SER A 550 12.48 -1.19 -33.94
N ASP A 551 12.70 -2.40 -33.40
CA ASP A 551 13.56 -3.42 -34.00
C ASP A 551 13.15 -4.83 -33.52
N VAL A 552 13.50 -5.85 -34.31
CA VAL A 552 13.32 -7.28 -34.00
C VAL A 552 14.64 -8.00 -34.24
N MET A 553 15.26 -8.49 -33.20
CA MET A 553 16.57 -9.15 -33.25
C MET A 553 16.40 -10.65 -33.02
N GLU A 554 16.99 -11.45 -33.90
CA GLU A 554 17.05 -12.90 -33.72
C GLU A 554 18.19 -13.29 -32.80
N GLU A 555 17.89 -13.91 -31.67
CA GLU A 555 18.89 -14.36 -30.69
C GLU A 555 19.28 -15.82 -30.94
N THR A 556 18.28 -16.68 -31.18
CA THR A 556 18.43 -18.08 -31.55
C THR A 556 17.29 -18.49 -32.49
N ALA A 557 17.29 -19.71 -33.00
CA ALA A 557 16.21 -20.24 -33.84
C ALA A 557 14.82 -20.22 -33.11
N THR A 558 14.81 -20.18 -31.78
CA THR A 558 13.59 -20.22 -30.96
C THR A 558 13.30 -18.92 -30.22
N THR A 559 14.20 -17.92 -30.31
CA THR A 559 14.13 -16.74 -29.45
C THR A 559 14.44 -15.47 -30.23
N LYS A 560 13.59 -14.45 -30.05
CA LYS A 560 13.80 -13.09 -30.58
C LYS A 560 13.71 -12.05 -29.46
N THR A 561 14.42 -10.96 -29.64
CA THR A 561 14.29 -9.76 -28.80
C THR A 561 13.52 -8.70 -29.56
N LEU A 562 12.42 -8.23 -28.98
CA LEU A 562 11.62 -7.10 -29.47
C LEU A 562 12.14 -5.83 -28.78
N ARG A 563 12.69 -4.90 -29.54
CA ARG A 563 13.07 -3.59 -29.02
C ARG A 563 11.87 -2.67 -29.04
N MET A 564 11.43 -2.25 -27.87
CA MET A 564 10.26 -1.44 -27.63
C MET A 564 10.65 -0.02 -27.30
N ALA A 565 10.39 0.92 -28.20
CA ALA A 565 10.51 2.35 -27.92
C ALA A 565 9.18 2.91 -27.38
N PRO A 566 9.19 4.01 -26.62
CA PRO A 566 7.96 4.68 -26.25
C PRO A 566 7.30 5.24 -27.53
N ALA A 567 5.98 5.04 -27.64
CA ALA A 567 5.22 5.59 -28.76
C ALA A 567 5.04 7.10 -28.61
N ASP A 568 5.10 7.59 -27.39
CA ASP A 568 5.11 9.00 -26.98
C ASP A 568 5.83 9.16 -25.62
N GLY A 569 6.33 10.35 -25.34
CA GLY A 569 7.00 10.65 -24.06
C GLY A 569 8.29 9.88 -23.80
N THR A 570 8.50 9.48 -22.56
CA THR A 570 9.67 8.75 -22.06
C THR A 570 9.27 7.49 -21.32
N LEU A 571 10.15 6.50 -21.30
CA LEU A 571 9.93 5.29 -20.50
C LEU A 571 10.10 5.58 -19.01
N PRO A 572 9.27 4.99 -18.13
CA PRO A 572 9.46 5.10 -16.70
C PRO A 572 10.75 4.39 -16.27
N PRO A 573 11.42 4.87 -15.19
CA PRO A 573 12.60 4.24 -14.64
C PRO A 573 12.27 2.84 -14.10
N PHE A 574 13.25 1.94 -14.13
CA PHE A 574 13.13 0.60 -13.59
C PHE A 574 14.44 0.13 -12.95
N ARG A 575 14.36 -0.91 -12.12
CA ARG A 575 15.54 -1.62 -11.61
C ARG A 575 15.85 -2.80 -12.52
N SER A 576 17.12 -3.00 -12.83
CA SER A 576 17.57 -4.12 -13.66
C SER A 576 17.10 -5.45 -13.06
N GLY A 577 16.45 -6.29 -13.89
CA GLY A 577 15.78 -7.53 -13.49
C GLY A 577 14.26 -7.43 -13.40
N GLN A 578 13.66 -6.24 -13.33
CA GLN A 578 12.20 -6.06 -13.35
C GLN A 578 11.58 -6.45 -14.71
N TYR A 579 10.26 -6.67 -14.68
CA TYR A 579 9.46 -7.02 -15.86
C TYR A 579 8.34 -6.01 -16.13
N VAL A 580 7.79 -6.06 -17.33
CA VAL A 580 6.54 -5.41 -17.70
C VAL A 580 5.51 -6.45 -18.13
N ASN A 581 4.22 -6.16 -17.94
CA ASN A 581 3.16 -6.99 -18.48
C ASN A 581 2.71 -6.39 -19.81
N LEU A 582 3.05 -7.05 -20.94
CA LEU A 582 2.73 -6.61 -22.28
C LEU A 582 1.30 -7.05 -22.65
N PHE A 583 0.46 -6.12 -23.08
CA PHE A 583 -0.91 -6.39 -23.56
C PHE A 583 -0.86 -6.71 -25.05
N VAL A 584 -1.51 -7.80 -25.41
CA VAL A 584 -1.47 -8.36 -26.77
C VAL A 584 -2.89 -8.78 -27.16
N GLU A 585 -3.31 -8.38 -28.34
CA GLU A 585 -4.53 -8.90 -28.95
C GLU A 585 -4.13 -9.95 -30.02
N VAL A 586 -4.56 -11.18 -29.80
CA VAL A 586 -4.29 -12.30 -30.72
C VAL A 586 -5.61 -12.86 -31.22
N ASP A 587 -5.85 -12.73 -32.52
CA ASP A 587 -7.07 -13.24 -33.18
C ASP A 587 -8.38 -12.81 -32.51
N GLY A 588 -8.43 -11.53 -32.05
CA GLY A 588 -9.58 -10.94 -31.34
C GLY A 588 -9.65 -11.22 -29.85
N VAL A 589 -8.70 -11.95 -29.27
CA VAL A 589 -8.60 -12.20 -27.81
C VAL A 589 -7.58 -11.27 -27.20
N MET A 590 -8.05 -10.37 -26.35
CA MET A 590 -7.18 -9.52 -25.54
C MET A 590 -6.59 -10.30 -24.35
N THR A 591 -5.29 -10.32 -24.23
CA THR A 591 -4.56 -10.99 -23.15
C THR A 591 -3.32 -10.20 -22.78
N SER A 592 -2.53 -10.69 -21.83
CA SER A 592 -1.26 -10.08 -21.45
C SER A 592 -0.25 -11.12 -21.00
N ARG A 593 1.04 -10.80 -21.12
CA ARG A 593 2.12 -11.66 -20.61
C ARG A 593 3.23 -10.83 -19.98
N PRO A 594 3.77 -11.27 -18.83
CA PRO A 594 4.95 -10.65 -18.25
C PRO A 594 6.21 -11.02 -19.03
N PHE A 595 7.05 -10.01 -19.29
CA PHE A 595 8.38 -10.17 -19.88
C PHE A 595 9.39 -9.36 -19.07
N SER A 596 10.50 -9.99 -18.65
CA SER A 596 11.62 -9.25 -18.07
C SER A 596 12.14 -8.23 -19.08
N ILE A 597 12.48 -7.04 -18.60
CA ILE A 597 13.19 -6.05 -19.40
C ILE A 597 14.65 -6.51 -19.44
N SER A 598 15.10 -6.97 -20.61
CA SER A 598 16.47 -7.49 -20.76
C SER A 598 17.51 -6.39 -21.00
N SER A 599 17.14 -5.19 -21.48
CA SER A 599 18.02 -4.03 -21.59
C SER A 599 18.44 -3.49 -20.20
N ALA A 600 19.55 -2.74 -20.14
CA ALA A 600 19.90 -1.97 -18.93
C ALA A 600 18.93 -0.81 -18.71
N PRO A 601 18.74 -0.34 -17.45
CA PRO A 601 18.05 0.90 -17.13
C PRO A 601 18.67 2.12 -17.84
N GLY A 602 17.87 3.18 -18.02
CA GLY A 602 18.32 4.43 -18.64
C GLY A 602 18.40 4.43 -20.16
N LYS A 603 18.11 3.32 -20.83
CA LYS A 603 17.99 3.28 -22.29
C LYS A 603 16.69 3.94 -22.76
N PRO A 604 16.68 4.54 -23.99
CA PRO A 604 15.45 5.08 -24.58
C PRO A 604 14.53 4.00 -25.15
N TYR A 605 14.74 2.76 -24.79
CA TYR A 605 13.96 1.59 -25.19
C TYR A 605 14.00 0.51 -24.12
N TRP A 606 13.03 -0.41 -24.17
CA TRP A 606 13.08 -1.69 -23.47
C TRP A 606 13.26 -2.82 -24.46
N ASP A 607 14.16 -3.75 -24.17
CA ASP A 607 14.28 -5.00 -24.89
C ASP A 607 13.49 -6.08 -24.18
N LEU A 608 12.51 -6.69 -24.88
CA LEU A 608 11.69 -7.79 -24.38
C LEU A 608 12.05 -9.04 -25.18
N THR A 609 12.68 -10.01 -24.54
CA THR A 609 13.17 -11.23 -25.19
C THR A 609 12.15 -12.34 -25.02
N VAL A 610 11.64 -12.84 -26.13
CA VAL A 610 10.55 -13.80 -26.24
C VAL A 610 11.07 -15.12 -26.78
N ARG A 611 10.84 -16.21 -26.04
CA ARG A 611 11.12 -17.57 -26.47
C ARG A 611 9.84 -18.27 -26.92
N ARG A 612 9.94 -19.10 -27.96
CA ARG A 612 8.84 -19.92 -28.46
C ARG A 612 8.43 -20.97 -27.43
N MET A 613 7.19 -20.94 -27.03
CA MET A 613 6.58 -21.99 -26.22
C MET A 613 5.81 -22.94 -27.13
N PRO A 614 5.87 -24.26 -26.93
CA PRO A 614 5.04 -25.20 -27.67
C PRO A 614 3.55 -24.88 -27.54
N ALA A 615 2.83 -24.72 -28.65
CA ALA A 615 1.44 -24.28 -28.70
C ALA A 615 1.20 -22.94 -27.96
N GLY A 616 2.18 -22.06 -27.99
CA GLY A 616 2.18 -20.80 -27.22
C GLY A 616 1.42 -19.69 -27.89
N PHE A 617 0.17 -19.49 -27.51
CA PHE A 617 -0.77 -18.53 -28.09
C PHE A 617 -0.18 -17.12 -28.30
N VAL A 618 0.54 -16.57 -27.31
CA VAL A 618 1.16 -15.24 -27.41
C VAL A 618 2.57 -15.31 -27.96
N SER A 619 3.40 -16.30 -27.57
CA SER A 619 4.78 -16.38 -28.01
C SER A 619 4.93 -16.62 -29.50
N GLU A 620 4.07 -17.45 -30.10
CA GLU A 620 4.04 -17.67 -31.55
C GLU A 620 3.62 -16.39 -32.30
N TYR A 621 2.60 -15.68 -31.81
CA TYR A 621 2.20 -14.40 -32.40
C TYR A 621 3.34 -13.38 -32.37
N LEU A 622 4.00 -13.21 -31.24
CA LEU A 622 5.09 -12.24 -31.07
C LEU A 622 6.31 -12.58 -31.95
N LEU A 623 6.62 -13.87 -32.13
CA LEU A 623 7.77 -14.30 -32.92
C LEU A 623 7.52 -14.32 -34.42
N ASP A 624 6.29 -14.62 -34.85
CA ASP A 624 6.00 -14.90 -36.25
C ASP A 624 5.28 -13.76 -36.97
N ARG A 625 4.54 -12.91 -36.25
CA ARG A 625 3.69 -11.89 -36.88
C ARG A 625 4.15 -10.46 -36.59
N VAL A 626 4.89 -10.23 -35.47
CA VAL A 626 5.27 -8.89 -35.05
C VAL A 626 6.49 -8.37 -35.84
N LYS A 627 6.44 -7.11 -36.21
CA LYS A 627 7.46 -6.43 -37.03
C LYS A 627 7.68 -4.99 -36.54
N PRO A 628 8.80 -4.34 -36.89
CA PRO A 628 9.00 -2.92 -36.63
C PRO A 628 7.82 -2.07 -37.11
N GLY A 629 7.39 -1.14 -36.23
CA GLY A 629 6.21 -0.28 -36.42
C GLY A 629 4.93 -0.76 -35.73
N ASP A 630 4.85 -2.01 -35.31
CA ASP A 630 3.69 -2.52 -34.54
C ASP A 630 3.61 -1.86 -33.18
N ARG A 631 2.38 -1.63 -32.69
CA ARG A 631 2.11 -0.91 -31.46
C ARG A 631 1.53 -1.84 -30.40
N PHE A 632 1.97 -1.62 -29.17
CA PHE A 632 1.53 -2.34 -27.98
C PHE A 632 1.33 -1.39 -26.81
N GLU A 633 0.71 -1.88 -25.77
CA GLU A 633 0.71 -1.25 -24.44
C GLU A 633 1.31 -2.21 -23.41
N SER A 634 1.94 -1.66 -22.38
CA SER A 634 2.38 -2.44 -21.23
C SER A 634 1.97 -1.77 -19.93
N THR A 635 2.10 -2.50 -18.83
CA THR A 635 2.16 -1.86 -17.51
C THR A 635 3.48 -1.08 -17.36
N GLY A 636 3.57 -0.19 -16.37
CA GLY A 636 4.87 0.23 -15.87
C GLY A 636 5.67 -0.97 -15.33
N PRO A 637 7.01 -0.80 -15.15
CA PRO A 637 7.88 -1.83 -14.59
C PRO A 637 7.42 -2.30 -13.20
N GLY A 638 7.59 -3.60 -12.94
CA GLY A 638 7.20 -4.25 -11.69
C GLY A 638 8.07 -5.46 -11.38
N GLY A 639 7.76 -6.13 -10.27
CA GLY A 639 8.53 -7.26 -9.78
C GLY A 639 9.58 -6.88 -8.75
N ALA A 640 9.99 -7.87 -7.95
CA ALA A 640 10.97 -7.73 -6.88
C ALA A 640 12.29 -8.50 -7.18
N PHE A 641 12.47 -8.95 -8.42
CA PHE A 641 13.64 -9.71 -8.83
C PHE A 641 14.74 -8.77 -9.36
N TYR A 642 15.38 -8.06 -8.46
CA TYR A 642 16.49 -7.14 -8.71
C TYR A 642 17.45 -7.18 -7.53
N HIS A 643 18.66 -6.66 -7.67
CA HIS A 643 19.57 -6.47 -6.55
C HIS A 643 18.99 -5.44 -5.58
N GLU A 644 18.72 -5.89 -4.34
CA GLU A 644 18.20 -5.03 -3.27
C GLU A 644 19.35 -4.60 -2.36
N PRO A 645 19.86 -3.36 -2.48
CA PRO A 645 21.08 -2.95 -1.77
C PRO A 645 20.92 -2.95 -0.25
N LEU A 646 19.69 -2.97 0.26
CA LEU A 646 19.40 -2.94 1.70
C LEU A 646 19.43 -4.33 2.36
N SER A 647 19.40 -5.42 1.58
CA SER A 647 19.36 -6.80 2.10
C SER A 647 20.29 -7.76 1.39
N ASP A 648 20.64 -7.51 0.13
CA ASP A 648 21.47 -8.41 -0.67
C ASP A 648 22.96 -8.13 -0.47
N THR A 649 23.76 -9.17 -0.67
CA THR A 649 25.22 -9.01 -0.68
C THR A 649 25.70 -8.43 -2.01
N SER A 650 26.91 -7.90 -2.05
CA SER A 650 27.53 -7.44 -3.30
C SER A 650 28.06 -8.58 -4.18
N SER A 651 28.03 -9.82 -3.70
CA SER A 651 28.45 -11.02 -4.45
C SER A 651 27.22 -11.82 -4.84
N LEU A 652 26.90 -11.85 -6.13
CA LEU A 652 25.69 -12.43 -6.70
C LEU A 652 26.00 -13.68 -7.46
N VAL A 653 25.23 -14.74 -7.24
CA VAL A 653 25.27 -15.97 -8.03
C VAL A 653 23.94 -16.13 -8.77
N PHE A 654 24.02 -16.17 -10.09
CA PHE A 654 22.87 -16.29 -10.97
C PHE A 654 22.76 -17.72 -11.50
N LEU A 655 21.65 -18.40 -11.19
CA LEU A 655 21.31 -19.74 -11.67
C LEU A 655 20.24 -19.59 -12.75
N ALA A 656 20.67 -19.51 -14.00
CA ALA A 656 19.81 -19.25 -15.15
C ALA A 656 19.50 -20.53 -15.92
N GLY A 657 18.26 -20.65 -16.46
CA GLY A 657 17.87 -21.72 -17.38
C GLY A 657 17.14 -21.18 -18.60
N GLY A 658 17.64 -21.47 -19.81
CA GLY A 658 17.01 -21.08 -21.08
C GLY A 658 16.69 -19.57 -21.13
N SER A 659 15.42 -19.19 -21.38
CA SER A 659 14.98 -17.77 -21.42
C SER A 659 14.99 -17.07 -20.05
N GLY A 660 15.19 -17.79 -18.95
CA GLY A 660 15.41 -17.20 -17.64
C GLY A 660 16.71 -16.39 -17.50
N ILE A 661 17.52 -16.35 -18.56
CA ILE A 661 18.68 -15.45 -18.66
C ILE A 661 18.30 -13.97 -18.72
N THR A 662 17.09 -13.64 -19.13
CA THR A 662 16.67 -12.26 -19.45
C THR A 662 16.83 -11.27 -18.29
N PRO A 663 16.40 -11.52 -17.04
CA PRO A 663 16.63 -10.58 -15.94
C PRO A 663 18.11 -10.46 -15.59
N PHE A 664 18.88 -11.54 -15.72
CA PHE A 664 20.31 -11.56 -15.44
C PHE A 664 21.13 -10.77 -16.48
N ALA A 665 20.74 -10.84 -17.76
CA ALA A 665 21.31 -10.00 -18.79
C ALA A 665 21.10 -8.51 -18.50
N SER A 666 19.91 -8.12 -18.04
CA SER A 666 19.61 -6.76 -17.59
C SER A 666 20.55 -6.31 -16.46
N ILE A 667 20.71 -7.14 -15.42
CA ILE A 667 21.55 -6.83 -14.26
C ILE A 667 23.05 -6.77 -14.69
N ALA A 668 23.52 -7.71 -15.49
CA ALA A 668 24.91 -7.72 -15.95
C ALA A 668 25.26 -6.50 -16.84
N ARG A 669 24.32 -6.10 -17.71
CA ARG A 669 24.43 -4.87 -18.53
C ARG A 669 24.51 -3.64 -17.64
N ASP A 670 23.62 -3.54 -16.65
CA ASP A 670 23.58 -2.42 -15.71
C ASP A 670 24.87 -2.30 -14.89
N VAL A 671 25.39 -3.43 -14.38
CA VAL A 671 26.67 -3.48 -13.65
C VAL A 671 27.84 -2.94 -14.48
N VAL A 672 27.91 -3.34 -15.75
CA VAL A 672 28.97 -2.85 -16.65
C VAL A 672 28.79 -1.38 -17.03
N GLU A 673 27.56 -0.96 -17.36
CA GLU A 673 27.29 0.38 -17.86
C GLU A 673 27.39 1.45 -16.77
N ARG A 674 26.89 1.17 -15.57
CA ARG A 674 26.97 2.10 -14.44
C ARG A 674 28.21 1.90 -13.56
N GLY A 675 29.00 0.85 -13.81
CA GLY A 675 30.17 0.55 -12.99
C GLY A 675 29.82 0.18 -11.55
N LEU A 676 28.72 -0.56 -11.34
CA LEU A 676 28.28 -0.92 -10.00
C LEU A 676 29.28 -1.84 -9.31
N PRO A 677 29.51 -1.68 -7.99
CA PRO A 677 30.50 -2.47 -7.23
C PRO A 677 29.95 -3.87 -6.87
N LEU A 678 29.39 -4.58 -7.86
CA LEU A 678 28.85 -5.93 -7.72
C LEU A 678 29.73 -6.96 -8.40
N SER A 679 29.86 -8.15 -7.82
CA SER A 679 30.46 -9.31 -8.46
C SER A 679 29.37 -10.30 -8.85
N ILE A 680 29.43 -10.81 -10.07
CA ILE A 680 28.44 -11.72 -10.65
C ILE A 680 29.12 -13.01 -11.07
N GLN A 681 28.65 -14.13 -10.56
CA GLN A 681 28.88 -15.44 -11.13
C GLN A 681 27.58 -15.94 -11.78
N LEU A 682 27.56 -16.01 -13.11
CA LEU A 682 26.44 -16.52 -13.89
C LEU A 682 26.67 -17.96 -14.28
N ILE A 683 25.88 -18.90 -13.75
CA ILE A 683 25.84 -20.30 -14.15
C ILE A 683 24.59 -20.50 -15.00
N TYR A 684 24.78 -20.65 -16.31
CA TYR A 684 23.72 -20.63 -17.29
C TYR A 684 23.53 -21.99 -17.98
N GLY A 685 22.42 -22.67 -17.63
CA GLY A 685 21.97 -23.92 -18.25
C GLY A 685 21.22 -23.69 -19.55
N SER A 686 21.69 -24.32 -20.64
CA SER A 686 20.95 -24.43 -21.91
C SER A 686 20.83 -25.90 -22.33
N ARG A 687 19.86 -26.20 -23.21
CA ARG A 687 19.67 -27.56 -23.68
C ARG A 687 20.80 -27.99 -24.61
N ASP A 688 21.09 -27.15 -25.59
CA ASP A 688 22.19 -27.34 -26.54
C ASP A 688 22.91 -26.02 -26.84
N PRO A 689 24.13 -26.05 -27.45
CA PRO A 689 24.94 -24.85 -27.70
C PRO A 689 24.31 -23.83 -28.68
N SER A 690 23.39 -24.26 -29.56
CA SER A 690 22.75 -23.38 -30.54
C SER A 690 21.61 -22.54 -29.96
N ASP A 691 21.16 -22.90 -28.74
CA ASP A 691 20.04 -22.24 -28.07
C ASP A 691 20.47 -21.39 -26.86
N ILE A 692 21.75 -21.02 -26.80
CA ILE A 692 22.30 -20.12 -25.78
C ILE A 692 21.97 -18.67 -26.14
N VAL A 693 21.00 -18.10 -25.46
CA VAL A 693 20.56 -16.71 -25.67
C VAL A 693 21.63 -15.75 -25.15
N PHE A 694 21.96 -14.68 -25.89
CA PHE A 694 22.98 -13.67 -25.57
C PHE A 694 24.40 -14.18 -25.41
N LYS A 695 24.77 -15.36 -25.97
CA LYS A 695 26.06 -16.01 -25.72
C LYS A 695 27.25 -15.08 -25.88
N ASP A 696 27.45 -14.50 -27.06
CA ASP A 696 28.63 -13.69 -27.38
C ASP A 696 28.65 -12.38 -26.56
N GLU A 697 27.46 -11.83 -26.25
CA GLU A 697 27.34 -10.64 -25.44
C GLU A 697 27.72 -10.91 -23.97
N LEU A 698 27.25 -12.01 -23.39
CA LEU A 698 27.59 -12.39 -22.01
C LEU A 698 29.09 -12.55 -21.80
N PHE A 699 29.76 -13.21 -22.71
CA PHE A 699 31.25 -13.30 -22.70
C PHE A 699 31.90 -11.94 -22.97
N GLY A 700 31.29 -11.10 -23.79
CA GLY A 700 31.75 -9.71 -24.02
C GLY A 700 31.63 -8.84 -22.78
N LEU A 701 30.57 -9.01 -21.98
CA LEU A 701 30.39 -8.32 -20.69
C LEU A 701 31.43 -8.79 -19.66
N ALA A 702 31.65 -10.11 -19.56
CA ALA A 702 32.71 -10.67 -18.71
C ALA A 702 34.12 -10.20 -19.13
N GLY A 703 34.36 -10.08 -20.40
CA GLY A 703 35.66 -9.51 -20.93
C GLY A 703 35.86 -8.04 -20.61
N LYS A 704 34.78 -7.28 -20.40
CA LYS A 704 34.84 -5.84 -20.04
C LYS A 704 34.90 -5.59 -18.54
N ASN A 705 34.47 -6.53 -17.72
CA ASN A 705 34.40 -6.41 -16.27
C ASN A 705 34.84 -7.70 -15.60
N SER A 706 36.02 -7.68 -14.95
CA SER A 706 36.61 -8.84 -14.29
C SER A 706 35.79 -9.37 -13.09
N ASN A 707 34.81 -8.61 -12.62
CA ASN A 707 33.90 -9.05 -11.56
C ASN A 707 32.73 -9.89 -12.09
N ILE A 708 32.63 -10.10 -13.42
CA ILE A 708 31.60 -10.94 -14.04
C ILE A 708 32.26 -12.22 -14.56
N ASN A 709 31.76 -13.38 -14.06
CA ASN A 709 32.14 -14.68 -14.56
C ASN A 709 30.93 -15.41 -15.17
N VAL A 710 31.12 -16.10 -16.28
CA VAL A 710 30.06 -16.82 -17.01
C VAL A 710 30.44 -18.27 -17.23
N ASP A 711 29.68 -19.18 -16.65
CA ASP A 711 29.80 -20.63 -16.80
C ASP A 711 28.60 -21.15 -17.59
N ILE A 712 28.83 -21.75 -18.76
CA ILE A 712 27.78 -22.34 -19.59
C ILE A 712 27.70 -23.84 -19.37
N VAL A 713 26.51 -24.34 -19.07
CA VAL A 713 26.21 -25.76 -18.81
C VAL A 713 25.22 -26.28 -19.86
N ILE A 714 25.57 -27.36 -20.57
CA ILE A 714 24.72 -27.96 -21.60
C ILE A 714 24.12 -29.26 -21.09
N SER A 715 22.79 -29.39 -21.10
CA SER A 715 22.13 -30.62 -20.63
C SER A 715 22.06 -31.74 -21.66
N GLU A 716 22.07 -31.41 -22.95
CA GLU A 716 22.08 -32.34 -24.09
C GLU A 716 23.28 -32.02 -25.00
N PRO A 717 24.52 -32.27 -24.53
CA PRO A 717 25.71 -31.84 -25.25
C PRO A 717 25.92 -32.69 -26.53
N PRO A 718 26.22 -32.08 -27.67
CA PRO A 718 26.69 -32.80 -28.84
C PRO A 718 28.07 -33.39 -28.60
N ALA A 719 28.46 -34.39 -29.39
CA ALA A 719 29.68 -35.17 -29.18
C ALA A 719 30.99 -34.31 -29.17
N GLU A 720 30.97 -33.20 -29.84
CA GLU A 720 32.06 -32.24 -29.93
C GLU A 720 32.11 -31.24 -28.75
N TRP A 721 31.14 -31.24 -27.86
CA TRP A 721 31.12 -30.31 -26.73
C TRP A 721 32.15 -30.71 -25.66
N THR A 722 33.04 -29.79 -25.31
CA THR A 722 34.09 -29.99 -24.32
C THR A 722 33.90 -29.17 -23.03
N GLY A 723 32.81 -28.39 -22.93
CA GLY A 723 32.48 -27.56 -21.77
C GLY A 723 31.69 -28.31 -20.71
N LEU A 724 31.20 -27.59 -19.71
CA LEU A 724 30.36 -28.11 -18.64
C LEU A 724 29.09 -28.75 -19.19
N CYS A 725 28.67 -29.86 -18.62
CA CYS A 725 27.48 -30.58 -19.05
C CYS A 725 26.68 -31.11 -17.83
N GLY A 726 25.35 -31.29 -18.01
CA GLY A 726 24.45 -31.78 -16.99
C GLY A 726 23.39 -30.75 -16.61
N PHE A 727 22.91 -30.84 -15.37
CA PHE A 727 21.91 -29.94 -14.78
C PHE A 727 22.55 -29.16 -13.63
N LEU A 728 21.92 -28.02 -13.29
CA LEU A 728 22.36 -27.19 -12.16
C LEU A 728 21.93 -27.83 -10.82
N ASP A 729 22.54 -28.99 -10.54
CA ASP A 729 22.31 -29.76 -9.33
C ASP A 729 23.32 -29.42 -8.22
N LEU A 730 23.22 -30.12 -7.09
CA LEU A 730 24.10 -29.93 -5.93
C LEU A 730 25.57 -30.11 -6.30
N ALA A 731 25.89 -31.14 -7.11
CA ALA A 731 27.28 -31.46 -7.46
C ALA A 731 27.91 -30.33 -8.27
N LEU A 732 27.20 -29.90 -9.32
CA LEU A 732 27.70 -28.86 -10.23
C LEU A 732 27.76 -27.50 -9.54
N ILE A 733 26.71 -27.12 -8.79
CA ILE A 733 26.69 -25.84 -8.05
C ILE A 733 27.81 -25.84 -6.98
N SER A 734 28.02 -26.92 -6.25
CA SER A 734 29.11 -27.04 -5.27
C SER A 734 30.50 -26.93 -5.89
N GLU A 735 30.68 -27.47 -7.10
CA GLU A 735 31.93 -27.40 -7.83
C GLU A 735 32.25 -25.99 -8.31
N LEU A 736 31.22 -25.30 -8.89
CA LEU A 736 31.41 -24.00 -9.52
C LEU A 736 31.40 -22.84 -8.50
N VAL A 737 30.58 -22.95 -7.46
CA VAL A 737 30.47 -21.90 -6.45
C VAL A 737 31.47 -22.13 -5.33
N ASN A 738 32.58 -21.39 -5.36
CA ASN A 738 33.61 -21.47 -4.32
C ASN A 738 33.09 -20.88 -3.00
N GLY A 739 32.41 -21.70 -2.21
CA GLY A 739 31.75 -21.31 -0.94
C GLY A 739 30.49 -20.46 -1.14
N VAL A 740 29.55 -20.56 -0.22
CA VAL A 740 28.23 -19.89 -0.29
C VAL A 740 28.12 -18.68 0.64
N ALA A 741 29.03 -18.53 1.60
CA ALA A 741 28.99 -17.45 2.58
C ALA A 741 29.16 -16.06 1.91
N GLY A 742 28.32 -15.09 2.31
CA GLY A 742 28.37 -13.73 1.78
C GLY A 742 27.90 -13.59 0.34
N LYS A 743 27.12 -14.55 -0.18
CA LYS A 743 26.58 -14.54 -1.53
C LYS A 743 25.06 -14.55 -1.52
N THR A 744 24.45 -13.79 -2.43
CA THR A 744 23.01 -13.85 -2.72
C THR A 744 22.78 -14.61 -4.01
N PHE A 745 21.86 -15.56 -3.99
CA PHE A 745 21.55 -16.44 -5.10
C PHE A 745 20.24 -16.05 -5.76
N TYR A 746 20.24 -16.03 -7.08
CA TYR A 746 19.07 -15.73 -7.89
C TYR A 746 18.79 -16.88 -8.85
N ILE A 747 17.53 -17.33 -8.89
CA ILE A 747 17.10 -18.45 -9.72
C ILE A 747 16.01 -17.97 -10.69
N CYS A 748 16.25 -18.16 -12.01
CA CYS A 748 15.24 -17.90 -13.02
C CYS A 748 15.37 -18.87 -14.20
N GLY A 749 14.28 -19.54 -14.57
CA GLY A 749 14.29 -20.50 -15.66
C GLY A 749 13.02 -21.35 -15.75
N PRO A 750 13.10 -22.52 -16.41
CA PRO A 750 11.97 -23.43 -16.52
C PRO A 750 11.58 -24.04 -15.16
N PRO A 751 10.32 -24.46 -14.97
CA PRO A 751 9.83 -24.97 -13.69
C PRO A 751 10.68 -26.03 -13.01
N PRO A 752 11.28 -27.02 -13.68
CA PRO A 752 12.12 -28.03 -13.02
C PRO A 752 13.42 -27.48 -12.41
N LEU A 753 13.88 -26.30 -12.83
CA LEU A 753 15.10 -25.67 -12.31
C LEU A 753 14.96 -25.28 -10.83
N TYR A 754 13.78 -24.77 -10.44
CA TYR A 754 13.58 -24.22 -9.09
C TYR A 754 13.81 -25.25 -7.98
N PRO A 755 13.09 -26.40 -7.93
CA PRO A 755 13.30 -27.38 -6.85
C PRO A 755 14.72 -27.94 -6.87
N LEU A 756 15.33 -28.11 -8.04
CA LEU A 756 16.71 -28.60 -8.17
C LEU A 756 17.71 -27.65 -7.51
N CYS A 757 17.66 -26.37 -7.88
CA CYS A 757 18.54 -25.37 -7.31
C CYS A 757 18.24 -25.07 -5.83
N GLU A 758 16.96 -24.99 -5.43
CA GLU A 758 16.58 -24.74 -4.04
C GLU A 758 17.07 -25.84 -3.11
N MET A 759 16.90 -27.10 -3.48
CA MET A 759 17.42 -28.23 -2.70
C MET A 759 18.95 -28.22 -2.63
N ALA A 760 19.63 -27.89 -3.72
CA ALA A 760 21.07 -27.77 -3.74
C ALA A 760 21.56 -26.67 -2.79
N LEU A 761 20.99 -25.48 -2.87
CA LEU A 761 21.37 -24.34 -2.03
C LEU A 761 21.05 -24.59 -0.54
N LEU A 762 19.92 -25.21 -0.24
CA LEU A 762 19.58 -25.63 1.12
C LEU A 762 20.59 -26.61 1.68
N SER A 763 20.99 -27.62 0.86
CA SER A 763 22.01 -28.61 1.23
C SER A 763 23.39 -27.99 1.46
N LEU A 764 23.70 -26.89 0.78
CA LEU A 764 24.93 -26.13 0.97
C LEU A 764 24.85 -25.15 2.16
N GLY A 765 23.70 -25.06 2.84
CA GLY A 765 23.50 -24.20 4.00
C GLY A 765 23.24 -22.73 3.66
N VAL A 766 22.77 -22.42 2.45
CA VAL A 766 22.37 -21.06 2.07
C VAL A 766 21.09 -20.70 2.82
N PRO A 767 21.08 -19.59 3.59
CA PRO A 767 19.87 -19.13 4.24
C PRO A 767 18.78 -18.79 3.21
N PRO A 768 17.50 -19.17 3.43
CA PRO A 768 16.40 -18.88 2.49
C PRO A 768 16.29 -17.40 2.08
N ARG A 769 16.58 -16.46 2.99
CA ARG A 769 16.58 -15.01 2.71
C ARG A 769 17.56 -14.58 1.62
N LEU A 770 18.63 -15.35 1.39
CA LEU A 770 19.63 -15.09 0.35
C LEU A 770 19.35 -15.86 -0.95
N VAL A 771 18.17 -16.48 -1.08
CA VAL A 771 17.74 -17.18 -2.29
C VAL A 771 16.54 -16.46 -2.87
N LYS A 772 16.71 -15.78 -3.99
CA LYS A 772 15.66 -15.08 -4.72
C LYS A 772 15.27 -15.84 -5.97
N LYS A 773 13.98 -15.88 -6.26
CA LYS A 773 13.45 -16.57 -7.44
C LYS A 773 12.37 -15.77 -8.12
N GLU A 774 12.32 -15.87 -9.43
CA GLU A 774 11.23 -15.34 -10.24
C GLU A 774 10.71 -16.41 -11.19
N ALA A 775 9.46 -16.80 -10.96
CA ALA A 775 8.77 -17.81 -11.77
C ALA A 775 7.68 -17.15 -12.61
N TYR A 776 7.59 -17.52 -13.87
CA TYR A 776 6.62 -17.00 -14.80
C TYR A 776 5.54 -18.03 -15.13
N GLY A 777 4.28 -17.56 -15.10
CA GLY A 777 3.14 -18.31 -15.58
C GLY A 777 2.70 -19.50 -14.70
N PRO A 778 1.68 -20.22 -15.18
CA PRO A 778 1.17 -21.42 -14.55
C PRO A 778 2.13 -22.62 -14.71
N PRO A 779 2.00 -23.67 -13.88
CA PRO A 779 2.69 -24.93 -14.11
C PRO A 779 2.35 -25.50 -15.50
N LEU A 780 3.32 -26.17 -16.12
CA LEU A 780 3.13 -26.82 -17.43
C LEU A 780 2.10 -27.95 -17.35
N ASP A 781 2.08 -28.66 -16.25
CA ASP A 781 1.12 -29.71 -15.94
C ASP A 781 0.63 -29.52 -14.49
N VAL A 782 -0.57 -28.96 -14.33
CA VAL A 782 -1.16 -28.76 -13.01
C VAL A 782 -1.53 -30.07 -12.32
N THR A 783 -1.74 -31.15 -13.07
CA THR A 783 -2.11 -32.45 -12.49
C THR A 783 -0.96 -33.09 -11.70
N ALA A 784 0.25 -32.65 -11.95
CA ALA A 784 1.45 -33.06 -11.21
C ALA A 784 1.67 -32.27 -9.92
N GLU A 785 0.92 -31.17 -9.70
CA GLU A 785 1.04 -30.35 -8.47
C GLU A 785 0.49 -31.10 -7.26
N ALA A 786 1.15 -30.91 -6.11
CA ALA A 786 0.76 -31.53 -4.85
C ALA A 786 -0.68 -31.12 -4.47
N GLY A 787 -1.49 -32.10 -4.10
CA GLY A 787 -2.90 -31.85 -3.72
C GLY A 787 -3.87 -31.70 -4.90
N TRP A 788 -3.44 -31.96 -6.14
CA TRP A 788 -4.37 -32.01 -7.26
C TRP A 788 -5.48 -33.03 -6.99
N PRO A 789 -6.78 -32.66 -7.16
CA PRO A 789 -7.89 -33.58 -6.92
C PRO A 789 -7.98 -34.63 -8.06
N VAL A 790 -8.75 -35.71 -7.83
CA VAL A 790 -8.97 -36.77 -8.84
C VAL A 790 -9.97 -36.26 -9.87
N VAL A 791 -9.53 -35.31 -10.70
CA VAL A 791 -10.31 -34.71 -11.79
C VAL A 791 -9.45 -34.79 -13.06
N ALA A 792 -10.07 -35.18 -14.17
CA ALA A 792 -9.38 -35.19 -15.46
C ALA A 792 -9.11 -33.75 -15.94
N ALA A 793 -7.91 -33.50 -16.47
CA ALA A 793 -7.51 -32.15 -16.90
C ALA A 793 -8.43 -31.55 -18.00
N ASP A 794 -9.06 -32.41 -18.82
CA ASP A 794 -9.99 -32.03 -19.87
C ASP A 794 -11.46 -31.96 -19.41
N ALA A 795 -11.76 -32.25 -18.13
CA ALA A 795 -13.10 -32.09 -17.58
C ALA A 795 -13.54 -30.62 -17.69
N GLU A 796 -14.74 -30.39 -18.18
CA GLU A 796 -15.29 -29.06 -18.35
C GLU A 796 -16.28 -28.72 -17.24
N PHE A 797 -16.20 -27.49 -16.72
CA PHE A 797 -17.09 -26.93 -15.72
C PHE A 797 -17.72 -25.64 -16.20
N GLU A 798 -18.94 -25.36 -15.75
CA GLU A 798 -19.62 -24.11 -16.00
C GLU A 798 -19.10 -23.03 -15.02
N VAL A 799 -18.80 -21.85 -15.53
CA VAL A 799 -18.40 -20.69 -14.73
C VAL A 799 -19.34 -19.53 -15.03
N VAL A 800 -20.09 -19.11 -14.02
CA VAL A 800 -21.02 -17.98 -14.12
C VAL A 800 -20.39 -16.74 -13.46
N GLU A 801 -20.20 -15.66 -14.25
CA GLU A 801 -19.86 -14.35 -13.73
C GLU A 801 -21.15 -13.66 -13.28
N GLU A 802 -21.23 -13.35 -11.98
CA GLU A 802 -22.50 -12.97 -11.29
C GLU A 802 -23.05 -11.62 -11.75
N ARG A 803 -22.17 -10.65 -11.99
CA ARG A 803 -22.61 -9.29 -12.34
C ARG A 803 -23.15 -9.18 -13.75
N SER A 804 -22.45 -9.77 -14.71
CA SER A 804 -22.88 -9.77 -16.12
C SER A 804 -23.89 -10.87 -16.44
N GLY A 805 -24.03 -11.88 -15.58
CA GLY A 805 -24.81 -13.08 -15.83
C GLY A 805 -24.24 -14.00 -16.92
N ARG A 806 -23.02 -13.74 -17.40
CA ARG A 806 -22.39 -14.54 -18.47
C ARG A 806 -21.98 -15.90 -17.93
N SER A 807 -22.30 -16.94 -18.66
CA SER A 807 -21.84 -18.31 -18.41
C SER A 807 -20.84 -18.72 -19.46
N ILE A 808 -19.71 -19.28 -19.01
CA ILE A 808 -18.63 -19.79 -19.86
C ILE A 808 -18.26 -21.21 -19.47
N LYS A 809 -17.50 -21.91 -20.31
CA LYS A 809 -16.89 -23.19 -19.99
C LYS A 809 -15.41 -23.06 -19.74
N ALA A 810 -14.92 -23.68 -18.66
CA ALA A 810 -13.52 -23.75 -18.31
C ALA A 810 -13.09 -25.21 -18.07
N ARG A 811 -11.88 -25.56 -18.51
CA ARG A 811 -11.33 -26.90 -18.27
C ARG A 811 -10.60 -26.96 -16.94
N ALA A 812 -10.62 -28.11 -16.30
CA ALA A 812 -9.90 -28.34 -15.05
C ALA A 812 -8.40 -28.07 -15.17
N GLY A 813 -7.76 -28.47 -16.26
CA GLY A 813 -6.34 -28.30 -16.50
C GLY A 813 -5.90 -26.91 -16.97
N GLU A 814 -6.82 -25.95 -17.17
CA GLU A 814 -6.47 -24.59 -17.57
C GLU A 814 -6.71 -23.58 -16.44
N PRO A 815 -5.85 -22.56 -16.29
CA PRO A 815 -6.13 -21.46 -15.36
C PRO A 815 -7.47 -20.78 -15.73
N LEU A 816 -8.30 -20.51 -14.73
CA LEU A 816 -9.60 -19.84 -14.90
C LEU A 816 -9.49 -18.52 -15.69
N MET A 817 -8.38 -17.79 -15.51
CA MET A 817 -8.12 -16.55 -16.26
C MET A 817 -8.07 -16.79 -17.77
N ASN A 818 -7.47 -17.90 -18.22
CA ASN A 818 -7.38 -18.18 -19.66
C ASN A 818 -8.75 -18.49 -20.27
N ALA A 819 -9.61 -19.22 -19.54
CA ALA A 819 -10.98 -19.47 -19.94
C ALA A 819 -11.79 -18.18 -20.04
N LEU A 820 -11.66 -17.28 -19.06
CA LEU A 820 -12.32 -15.97 -19.05
C LEU A 820 -11.89 -15.11 -20.24
N GLU A 821 -10.57 -15.00 -20.49
CA GLU A 821 -10.03 -14.21 -21.61
C GLU A 821 -10.46 -14.75 -22.97
N ARG A 822 -10.49 -16.07 -23.16
CA ARG A 822 -10.98 -16.71 -24.39
C ARG A 822 -12.41 -16.28 -24.75
N GLU A 823 -13.23 -16.07 -23.74
CA GLU A 823 -14.60 -15.60 -23.89
C GLU A 823 -14.75 -14.06 -23.83
N GLY A 824 -13.64 -13.34 -23.93
CA GLY A 824 -13.60 -11.88 -23.93
C GLY A 824 -13.89 -11.23 -22.57
N ILE A 825 -13.76 -11.96 -21.46
CA ILE A 825 -13.84 -11.42 -20.10
C ILE A 825 -12.43 -11.14 -19.61
N VAL A 826 -12.02 -9.87 -19.68
CA VAL A 826 -10.66 -9.46 -19.31
C VAL A 826 -10.55 -9.29 -17.79
N VAL A 827 -9.68 -10.06 -17.16
CA VAL A 827 -9.34 -9.94 -15.74
C VAL A 827 -8.03 -9.18 -15.60
N PRO A 828 -7.95 -8.15 -14.73
CA PRO A 828 -6.69 -7.46 -14.49
C PRO A 828 -5.56 -8.42 -14.13
N ALA A 829 -4.41 -8.31 -14.79
CA ALA A 829 -3.28 -9.19 -14.57
C ALA A 829 -1.95 -8.42 -14.64
N VAL A 830 -0.99 -8.81 -13.82
CA VAL A 830 0.39 -8.29 -13.86
C VAL A 830 1.39 -9.45 -13.88
N CYS A 831 1.50 -10.27 -12.83
CA CYS A 831 2.50 -11.34 -12.76
C CYS A 831 2.09 -12.65 -13.43
N ARG A 832 0.80 -12.96 -13.48
CA ARG A 832 0.24 -14.28 -13.90
C ARG A 832 0.83 -15.49 -13.19
N ALA A 833 1.49 -15.27 -12.06
CA ALA A 833 2.17 -16.27 -11.24
C ALA A 833 1.57 -16.40 -9.82
N GLY A 834 0.38 -15.83 -9.58
CA GLY A 834 -0.33 -15.94 -8.30
C GLY A 834 0.18 -15.02 -7.18
N GLU A 835 1.17 -14.15 -7.43
CA GLU A 835 1.87 -13.37 -6.40
C GLU A 835 1.27 -11.98 -6.19
N CYS A 836 1.02 -11.21 -7.27
CA CYS A 836 0.72 -9.78 -7.18
C CYS A 836 -0.71 -9.46 -6.71
N GLY A 837 -1.64 -10.42 -6.78
CA GLY A 837 -3.05 -10.24 -6.42
C GLY A 837 -3.84 -9.28 -7.35
N ALA A 838 -3.29 -8.88 -8.51
CA ALA A 838 -4.00 -8.01 -9.45
C ALA A 838 -5.29 -8.64 -9.96
N CYS A 839 -5.28 -9.94 -10.16
CA CYS A 839 -6.42 -10.72 -10.64
C CYS A 839 -7.38 -11.20 -9.52
N ARG A 840 -7.30 -10.64 -8.33
CA ARG A 840 -8.15 -11.02 -7.20
C ARG A 840 -9.63 -11.03 -7.57
N THR A 841 -10.29 -12.17 -7.44
CA THR A 841 -11.68 -12.42 -7.81
C THR A 841 -12.39 -13.13 -6.68
N ARG A 842 -13.65 -12.79 -6.40
CA ARG A 842 -14.44 -13.49 -5.36
C ARG A 842 -15.04 -14.76 -5.91
N LEU A 843 -14.78 -15.88 -5.26
CA LEU A 843 -15.45 -17.14 -5.48
C LEU A 843 -16.73 -17.15 -4.64
N VAL A 844 -17.87 -17.06 -5.29
CA VAL A 844 -19.19 -17.00 -4.63
C VAL A 844 -19.68 -18.39 -4.27
N SER A 845 -19.49 -19.35 -5.19
CA SER A 845 -19.76 -20.78 -4.95
C SER A 845 -18.89 -21.65 -5.83
N GLY A 846 -18.78 -22.91 -5.45
CA GLY A 846 -17.96 -23.90 -6.13
C GLY A 846 -16.56 -24.00 -5.50
N LYS A 847 -15.71 -24.82 -6.13
CA LYS A 847 -14.32 -25.06 -5.66
C LYS A 847 -13.32 -24.92 -6.80
N VAL A 848 -12.17 -24.41 -6.44
CA VAL A 848 -11.00 -24.36 -7.32
C VAL A 848 -9.83 -25.05 -6.64
N PHE A 849 -8.96 -25.65 -7.43
CA PHE A 849 -7.60 -26.00 -7.01
C PHE A 849 -6.72 -24.78 -7.21
N ALA A 850 -5.80 -24.53 -6.27
CA ALA A 850 -4.76 -23.53 -6.39
C ALA A 850 -3.46 -24.07 -5.77
N PRO A 851 -2.31 -24.00 -6.48
CA PRO A 851 -1.02 -24.40 -5.92
C PRO A 851 -0.67 -23.61 -4.65
N GLU A 852 0.07 -24.20 -3.72
CA GLU A 852 0.43 -23.57 -2.44
C GLU A 852 1.16 -22.23 -2.57
N ARG A 853 1.89 -22.04 -3.67
CA ARG A 853 2.62 -20.79 -3.95
C ARG A 853 1.75 -19.56 -4.17
N VAL A 854 0.42 -19.71 -4.29
CA VAL A 854 -0.50 -18.58 -4.49
C VAL A 854 -0.53 -17.68 -3.26
N ALA A 855 -0.08 -16.45 -3.42
CA ALA A 855 0.12 -15.50 -2.32
C ALA A 855 -1.18 -14.80 -1.90
N LEU A 856 -2.19 -15.56 -1.46
CA LEU A 856 -3.43 -14.99 -0.90
C LEU A 856 -3.15 -14.38 0.47
N ARG A 857 -3.69 -13.18 0.72
CA ARG A 857 -3.70 -12.57 2.05
C ARG A 857 -4.60 -13.40 2.98
N TRP A 858 -4.35 -13.25 4.29
CA TRP A 858 -5.15 -13.94 5.31
C TRP A 858 -6.66 -13.67 5.16
N VAL A 859 -7.03 -12.40 4.95
CA VAL A 859 -8.42 -11.99 4.73
C VAL A 859 -8.99 -12.56 3.44
N ASP A 860 -8.22 -12.58 2.35
CA ASP A 860 -8.70 -13.11 1.07
C ASP A 860 -9.05 -14.60 1.16
N ARG A 861 -8.24 -15.39 1.88
CA ARG A 861 -8.54 -16.81 2.12
C ARG A 861 -9.85 -16.99 2.89
N LYS A 862 -10.10 -16.19 3.94
CA LYS A 862 -11.31 -16.24 4.75
C LYS A 862 -12.56 -15.76 4.01
N ALA A 863 -12.42 -14.73 3.18
CA ALA A 863 -13.52 -14.14 2.42
C ALA A 863 -13.80 -14.83 1.08
N GLY A 864 -13.10 -15.95 0.77
CA GLY A 864 -13.34 -16.73 -0.43
C GLY A 864 -12.83 -16.07 -1.73
N TYR A 865 -11.73 -15.30 -1.66
CA TYR A 865 -11.09 -14.78 -2.87
C TYR A 865 -10.09 -15.77 -3.44
N ILE A 866 -9.94 -15.73 -4.76
CA ILE A 866 -9.02 -16.53 -5.53
C ILE A 866 -8.16 -15.65 -6.46
N HIS A 867 -7.07 -16.21 -6.97
CA HIS A 867 -6.28 -15.63 -8.06
C HIS A 867 -6.50 -16.44 -9.34
N PRO A 868 -7.41 -16.04 -10.26
CA PRO A 868 -7.74 -16.78 -11.47
C PRO A 868 -6.56 -17.19 -12.34
N CYS A 869 -5.44 -16.45 -12.26
CA CYS A 869 -4.23 -16.79 -13.01
C CYS A 869 -3.58 -18.12 -12.59
N LEU A 870 -3.85 -18.57 -11.35
CA LEU A 870 -3.40 -19.86 -10.78
C LEU A 870 -4.52 -20.59 -10.01
N SER A 871 -5.77 -20.35 -10.37
CA SER A 871 -6.92 -21.09 -9.86
C SER A 871 -7.54 -21.91 -10.99
N TYR A 872 -7.82 -23.19 -10.71
CA TYR A 872 -8.27 -24.18 -11.66
C TYR A 872 -9.63 -24.70 -11.23
N PRO A 873 -10.67 -24.70 -12.07
CA PRO A 873 -11.99 -25.17 -11.72
C PRO A 873 -11.98 -26.68 -11.49
N VAL A 874 -12.61 -27.14 -10.41
CA VAL A 874 -12.77 -28.57 -10.10
C VAL A 874 -14.24 -28.96 -9.88
N GLU A 875 -15.13 -27.99 -9.98
CA GLU A 875 -16.58 -28.11 -10.06
C GLU A 875 -17.16 -26.82 -10.69
N ASP A 876 -18.47 -26.77 -10.92
CA ASP A 876 -19.12 -25.56 -11.44
C ASP A 876 -18.92 -24.37 -10.49
N LEU A 877 -18.65 -23.19 -11.04
CA LEU A 877 -18.27 -22.00 -10.27
C LEU A 877 -19.27 -20.85 -10.48
N ARG A 878 -19.45 -20.08 -9.41
CA ARG A 878 -19.94 -18.70 -9.51
C ARG A 878 -18.86 -17.76 -8.99
N ILE A 879 -18.54 -16.78 -9.80
CA ILE A 879 -17.50 -15.79 -9.47
C ILE A 879 -18.05 -14.37 -9.58
N ARG A 880 -17.40 -13.43 -8.90
CA ARG A 880 -17.66 -11.99 -9.02
C ARG A 880 -16.31 -11.28 -9.25
N LEU A 881 -16.18 -10.65 -10.42
CA LEU A 881 -15.00 -9.90 -10.84
C LEU A 881 -14.93 -8.51 -10.23
#